data_54260db9f3568486b3e1a501e591c50c
#
_entry.id   54260db9f3568486b3e1a501e591c50c
#
_cell.length_a   1.000
_cell.length_b   1.000
_cell.length_c   1.000
_cell.angle_alpha   90.00
_cell.angle_beta   90.00
_cell.angle_gamma   90.00
#
_symmetry.space_group_name_H-M   'P 1'
#
loop_
_entity.id
_entity.type
_entity.pdbx_description
1 polymer ?
#
loop_
_entity_poly.entity_id
_entity_poly.type
_entity_poly.pdbx_seq_one_letter_code
_entity_poly.pdbx_strand_id
1 'polypeptide(L)'
;MSDNNNPARGNSGAATFLREIEEQSPFEAGGRLPRDIRGQLLGLDPESLGRAITILLRHAAGLPPIERSVAAETIEALLATGPAGSIRVEIDVPGLVELYRDLGGDRSRQAISELVARLLREADPEAAAQLDRDDGRTMAEPPGRGGGPTRGMDFPPLTSAEPRAGDEPTTGAEPTDGAAEPPARPRTYRAYGLLESDETVLVGRPFELKVGLSPTSPPGVAGPPLEVPRPDAKPYDLDIQLFADGFDLAPDESWRHSLPVSVDDLYPSVTVHLTARALPQPQAIRSITAMFTIAGETLGAATRQIIVTSDPAAVEVATSATTATGTNITAPTGQPPADVTITIKRGLEPGALQWSIESNLPGVALPHDRPAESDIGNDPKEFATAIIRKLLVQTHHRGVTQLLQGIGKTIRDEMPRAVRTAIVTANAAVAPRPVDILLLTEEPFIPWELAWIDEPFDKKAPPYLGAQSNIGRWALEPDTTPTDPPRQLNAATIAVVWGVYNTSSLERLEAAEDEAKQIQDQYHAASIDARPELVYPLLEGEPPSDILHFAVHGRYNPQGVDEGIYLVDGPPIDPLQIRGSDLSKRSPFVFLNVCQVGAGQNLLGNYAGIAQAFLKIGASGVVAPLWSIDDKIAEQIALEFYKYALQPAEEADGKAGDQPEPPTVADLLRRVRAEVVENGEEVHESTHLAYQFYGHPSLRLSWKPAAAAGGP
;
A
#
# COMPACT_ATOMS: atom_id res chain seq x y z
N MET A 1 34.76 28.24 39.18
CA MET A 1 34.63 27.48 40.45
C MET A 1 33.14 27.29 40.66
N SER A 2 32.58 26.16 40.49
CA SER A 2 32.87 24.83 40.99
C SER A 2 32.38 23.77 40.02
N ASP A 3 33.27 22.82 39.77
CA ASP A 3 33.01 21.53 39.15
C ASP A 3 31.90 20.77 39.86
N ASN A 4 30.98 20.20 39.09
CA ASN A 4 30.12 19.11 39.52
C ASN A 4 29.94 18.08 38.39
N ASN A 5 31.06 17.53 37.96
CA ASN A 5 31.11 16.27 37.22
C ASN A 5 31.42 15.16 38.22
N ASN A 6 30.36 14.52 38.75
CA ASN A 6 30.51 13.34 39.61
C ASN A 6 29.98 12.11 38.85
N PRO A 7 30.84 11.28 38.28
CA PRO A 7 30.44 10.07 37.53
C PRO A 7 29.77 9.00 38.41
N ALA A 8 29.80 9.13 39.73
CA ALA A 8 29.22 8.18 40.68
C ALA A 8 27.67 8.24 40.79
N ARG A 9 27.00 9.27 40.28
CA ARG A 9 25.52 9.36 40.34
C ARG A 9 24.82 8.62 39.17
N GLY A 10 25.49 8.41 38.01
CA GLY A 10 24.94 7.67 36.87
C GLY A 10 24.78 6.17 37.17
N ASN A 11 25.76 5.54 37.80
CA ASN A 11 25.76 4.10 38.09
C ASN A 11 24.71 3.65 39.12
N SER A 12 24.31 4.53 40.03
CA SER A 12 23.29 4.21 41.06
C SER A 12 21.87 4.08 40.42
N GLY A 13 21.57 4.91 39.43
CA GLY A 13 20.26 4.89 38.74
C GLY A 13 20.09 3.66 37.87
N ALA A 14 21.11 3.31 37.05
CA ALA A 14 21.09 2.14 36.19
C ALA A 14 20.97 0.84 37.01
N ALA A 15 21.72 0.67 38.08
CA ALA A 15 21.65 -0.49 38.97
C ALA A 15 20.28 -0.65 39.66
N THR A 16 19.63 0.46 40.00
CA THR A 16 18.28 0.44 40.60
C THR A 16 17.24 0.03 39.56
N PHE A 17 17.32 0.58 38.35
CA PHE A 17 16.43 0.23 37.26
C PHE A 17 16.59 -1.23 36.82
N LEU A 18 17.81 -1.73 36.67
CA LEU A 18 18.07 -3.14 36.36
C LEU A 18 17.44 -4.10 37.37
N ARG A 19 17.54 -3.76 38.66
CA ARG A 19 16.90 -4.54 39.73
C ARG A 19 15.38 -4.50 39.64
N GLU A 20 14.82 -3.34 39.33
CA GLU A 20 13.36 -3.18 39.19
C GLU A 20 12.80 -4.03 38.03
N ILE A 21 13.44 -4.01 36.85
CA ILE A 21 13.02 -4.85 35.74
C ILE A 21 13.35 -6.34 35.92
N GLU A 22 14.29 -6.69 36.83
CA GLU A 22 14.58 -8.09 37.17
C GLU A 22 13.54 -8.67 38.13
N GLU A 23 13.08 -7.89 39.10
CA GLU A 23 12.10 -8.30 40.11
C GLU A 23 10.66 -8.30 39.62
N GLN A 24 10.32 -7.44 38.64
CA GLN A 24 8.98 -7.30 38.09
C GLN A 24 9.04 -7.39 36.57
N SER A 25 8.12 -8.14 35.96
CA SER A 25 8.03 -8.20 34.48
C SER A 25 7.88 -6.79 33.91
N PRO A 26 8.79 -6.34 33.02
CA PRO A 26 8.71 -5.04 32.39
C PRO A 26 7.69 -4.98 31.25
N PHE A 27 7.07 -6.12 30.90
CA PHE A 27 6.09 -6.21 29.82
C PHE A 27 4.67 -6.01 30.35
N GLU A 28 3.91 -5.18 29.66
CA GLU A 28 2.46 -5.07 29.82
C GLU A 28 1.72 -6.29 29.25
N ALA A 29 0.42 -6.39 29.57
CA ALA A 29 -0.46 -7.35 28.94
C ALA A 29 -0.39 -7.21 27.40
N GLY A 30 -0.03 -8.29 26.72
CA GLY A 30 0.23 -8.30 25.27
C GLY A 30 1.71 -8.27 24.87
N GLY A 31 2.66 -8.34 25.84
CA GLY A 31 4.09 -8.52 25.55
C GLY A 31 4.85 -7.24 25.14
N ARG A 32 4.28 -6.05 25.37
CA ARG A 32 4.89 -4.75 25.00
C ARG A 32 5.66 -4.14 26.14
N LEU A 33 6.72 -3.40 25.81
CA LEU A 33 7.43 -2.55 26.77
C LEU A 33 6.75 -1.18 26.85
N PRO A 34 6.38 -0.71 28.08
CA PRO A 34 5.91 0.65 28.33
C PRO A 34 6.87 1.71 27.79
N ARG A 35 6.34 2.87 27.38
CA ARG A 35 7.15 3.96 26.80
C ARG A 35 8.21 4.50 27.77
N ASP A 36 7.89 4.58 29.03
CA ASP A 36 8.80 5.01 30.09
C ASP A 36 9.94 4.01 30.31
N ILE A 37 9.67 2.72 30.31
CA ILE A 37 10.68 1.64 30.35
C ILE A 37 11.59 1.71 29.13
N ARG A 38 11.00 1.86 27.92
CA ARG A 38 11.78 2.01 26.69
C ARG A 38 12.68 3.25 26.71
N GLY A 39 12.18 4.38 27.21
CA GLY A 39 12.96 5.60 27.36
C GLY A 39 14.13 5.44 28.34
N GLN A 40 13.93 4.72 29.43
CA GLN A 40 14.98 4.43 30.41
C GLN A 40 16.05 3.49 29.86
N LEU A 41 15.63 2.44 29.09
CA LEU A 41 16.55 1.52 28.42
C LEU A 41 17.48 2.24 27.44
N LEU A 42 16.94 3.16 26.63
CA LEU A 42 17.73 3.94 25.66
C LEU A 42 18.69 4.94 26.33
N GLY A 43 18.49 5.25 27.57
CA GLY A 43 19.37 6.10 28.38
C GLY A 43 20.50 5.37 29.15
N LEU A 44 20.55 4.03 29.08
CA LEU A 44 21.56 3.23 29.73
C LEU A 44 22.91 3.30 28.98
N ASP A 45 24.00 3.10 29.74
CA ASP A 45 25.30 2.82 29.11
C ASP A 45 25.33 1.45 28.41
N PRO A 46 26.28 1.19 27.51
CA PRO A 46 26.28 -0.03 26.68
C PRO A 46 26.30 -1.34 27.48
N GLU A 47 27.02 -1.42 28.58
CA GLU A 47 27.09 -2.61 29.44
C GLU A 47 25.77 -2.83 30.20
N SER A 48 25.23 -1.77 30.81
CA SER A 48 23.92 -1.81 31.50
C SER A 48 22.79 -2.16 30.55
N LEU A 49 22.82 -1.68 29.31
CA LEU A 49 21.84 -2.01 28.27
C LEU A 49 21.94 -3.50 27.87
N GLY A 50 23.16 -4.04 27.73
CA GLY A 50 23.34 -5.47 27.45
C GLY A 50 22.74 -6.38 28.50
N ARG A 51 22.95 -6.04 29.79
CA ARG A 51 22.32 -6.74 30.92
C ARG A 51 20.79 -6.60 30.91
N ALA A 52 20.28 -5.40 30.64
CA ALA A 52 18.84 -5.18 30.51
C ALA A 52 18.22 -6.06 29.45
N ILE A 53 18.86 -6.18 28.26
CA ILE A 53 18.39 -7.04 27.16
C ILE A 53 18.32 -8.51 27.60
N THR A 54 19.32 -9.01 28.33
CA THR A 54 19.29 -10.38 28.86
C THR A 54 18.12 -10.58 29.85
N ILE A 55 17.87 -9.63 30.73
CA ILE A 55 16.72 -9.64 31.65
C ILE A 55 15.40 -9.64 30.88
N LEU A 56 15.25 -8.76 29.87
CA LEU A 56 14.07 -8.70 29.01
C LEU A 56 13.81 -10.03 28.29
N LEU A 57 14.83 -10.64 27.71
CA LEU A 57 14.72 -11.95 27.05
C LEU A 57 14.29 -13.06 28.01
N ARG A 58 14.79 -13.05 29.26
CA ARG A 58 14.39 -13.98 30.30
C ARG A 58 12.91 -13.83 30.68
N HIS A 59 12.43 -12.59 30.88
CA HIS A 59 11.01 -12.33 31.11
C HIS A 59 10.15 -12.72 29.91
N ALA A 60 10.58 -12.35 28.69
CA ALA A 60 9.88 -12.70 27.47
C ALA A 60 9.72 -14.22 27.32
N ALA A 61 10.73 -15.02 27.67
CA ALA A 61 10.67 -16.49 27.66
C ALA A 61 9.60 -17.08 28.58
N GLY A 62 9.23 -16.36 29.67
CA GLY A 62 8.19 -16.75 30.62
C GLY A 62 6.78 -16.37 30.23
N LEU A 63 6.59 -15.50 29.21
CA LEU A 63 5.28 -15.04 28.76
C LEU A 63 4.49 -16.12 28.01
N PRO A 64 3.15 -16.00 27.92
CA PRO A 64 2.33 -16.82 27.04
C PRO A 64 2.82 -16.76 25.58
N PRO A 65 2.60 -17.79 24.74
CA PRO A 65 3.20 -17.89 23.40
C PRO A 65 3.02 -16.65 22.50
N ILE A 66 1.85 -16.01 22.53
CA ILE A 66 1.54 -14.83 21.74
C ILE A 66 2.31 -13.60 22.26
N GLU A 67 2.26 -13.38 23.57
CA GLU A 67 2.95 -12.25 24.21
C GLU A 67 4.47 -12.39 24.11
N ARG A 68 4.97 -13.61 24.09
CA ARG A 68 6.38 -13.95 23.91
C ARG A 68 6.91 -13.53 22.55
N SER A 69 6.13 -13.76 21.47
CA SER A 69 6.51 -13.31 20.12
C SER A 69 6.57 -11.79 20.03
N VAL A 70 5.56 -11.10 20.59
CA VAL A 70 5.54 -9.62 20.62
C VAL A 70 6.69 -9.07 21.45
N ALA A 71 7.03 -9.71 22.55
CA ALA A 71 8.17 -9.30 23.38
C ALA A 71 9.51 -9.49 22.66
N ALA A 72 9.69 -10.59 21.90
CA ALA A 72 10.87 -10.81 21.07
C ALA A 72 11.02 -9.71 20.01
N GLU A 73 9.96 -9.41 19.27
CA GLU A 73 9.94 -8.33 18.26
C GLU A 73 10.22 -6.96 18.88
N THR A 74 9.66 -6.69 20.08
CA THR A 74 9.89 -5.43 20.79
C THR A 74 11.36 -5.27 21.19
N ILE A 75 12.01 -6.36 21.62
CA ILE A 75 13.45 -6.35 21.96
C ILE A 75 14.28 -6.16 20.68
N GLU A 76 13.93 -6.81 19.57
CA GLU A 76 14.60 -6.63 18.28
C GLU A 76 14.49 -5.17 17.78
N ALA A 77 13.30 -4.59 17.85
CA ALA A 77 13.08 -3.20 17.49
C ALA A 77 13.89 -2.24 18.37
N LEU A 78 14.04 -2.54 19.66
CA LEU A 78 14.91 -1.78 20.56
C LEU A 78 16.38 -1.85 20.13
N LEU A 79 16.87 -3.01 19.73
CA LEU A 79 18.23 -3.21 19.21
C LEU A 79 18.48 -2.49 17.88
N ALA A 80 17.45 -2.34 17.04
CA ALA A 80 17.54 -1.69 15.74
C ALA A 80 17.44 -0.14 15.79
N THR A 81 16.89 0.46 16.85
CA THR A 81 16.54 1.90 16.92
C THR A 81 17.62 2.84 17.45
N GLY A 82 18.91 2.47 17.46
CA GLY A 82 19.99 3.37 17.87
C GLY A 82 20.22 4.56 16.93
N PRO A 83 20.52 5.76 17.45
CA PRO A 83 20.90 6.89 16.63
C PRO A 83 22.18 6.57 15.83
N ALA A 84 22.09 6.67 14.50
CA ALA A 84 23.16 6.36 13.54
C ALA A 84 23.44 4.86 13.26
N GLY A 85 22.41 3.99 13.33
CA GLY A 85 22.55 2.64 12.71
C GLY A 85 23.28 1.60 13.54
N SER A 86 23.64 1.87 14.80
CA SER A 86 24.04 0.83 15.75
C SER A 86 24.11 1.39 17.17
N ILE A 87 23.18 0.95 18.03
CA ILE A 87 23.44 1.01 19.47
C ILE A 87 24.63 0.06 19.71
N ARG A 88 25.74 0.58 20.21
CA ARG A 88 26.78 -0.29 20.76
C ARG A 88 26.23 -0.87 22.06
N VAL A 89 25.74 -2.09 22.00
CA VAL A 89 25.36 -2.89 23.14
C VAL A 89 26.55 -3.78 23.48
N GLU A 90 27.02 -3.71 24.71
CA GLU A 90 28.01 -4.66 25.19
C GLU A 90 27.24 -5.89 25.71
N ILE A 91 27.12 -6.88 24.86
CA ILE A 91 26.25 -8.05 25.09
C ILE A 91 26.75 -8.87 26.28
N ASP A 92 25.83 -9.18 27.21
CA ASP A 92 26.08 -10.07 28.36
C ASP A 92 26.14 -11.55 27.90
N VAL A 93 27.26 -11.94 27.29
CA VAL A 93 27.48 -13.30 26.76
C VAL A 93 27.22 -14.37 27.82
N PRO A 94 27.73 -14.30 29.07
CA PRO A 94 27.44 -15.31 30.10
C PRO A 94 25.94 -15.47 30.36
N GLY A 95 25.20 -14.36 30.50
CA GLY A 95 23.76 -14.38 30.76
C GLY A 95 22.96 -14.96 29.60
N LEU A 96 23.36 -14.69 28.35
CA LEU A 96 22.73 -15.27 27.16
C LEU A 96 23.02 -16.77 26.99
N VAL A 97 24.21 -17.22 27.31
CA VAL A 97 24.58 -18.65 27.31
C VAL A 97 23.74 -19.42 28.33
N GLU A 98 23.56 -18.90 29.54
CA GLU A 98 22.70 -19.49 30.55
C GLU A 98 21.25 -19.55 30.06
N LEU A 99 20.72 -18.44 29.56
CA LEU A 99 19.37 -18.36 29.03
C LEU A 99 19.13 -19.34 27.86
N TYR A 100 20.10 -19.47 26.94
CA TYR A 100 20.00 -20.40 25.81
C TYR A 100 19.86 -21.85 26.28
N ARG A 101 20.62 -22.25 27.30
CA ARG A 101 20.51 -23.58 27.92
C ARG A 101 19.16 -23.79 28.60
N ASP A 102 18.66 -22.77 29.31
CA ASP A 102 17.36 -22.85 30.00
C ASP A 102 16.18 -22.92 29.04
N LEU A 103 16.30 -22.33 27.83
CA LEU A 103 15.26 -22.40 26.79
C LEU A 103 15.08 -23.83 26.27
N GLY A 104 16.10 -24.64 26.27
CA GLY A 104 16.08 -26.05 25.92
C GLY A 104 15.34 -26.34 24.62
N GLY A 105 15.12 -27.36 24.00
CA GLY A 105 14.41 -27.56 22.73
C GLY A 105 12.88 -27.36 22.74
N ASP A 106 12.38 -26.52 23.60
CA ASP A 106 10.95 -26.19 23.64
C ASP A 106 10.56 -25.36 22.41
N ARG A 107 9.88 -26.01 21.45
CA ARG A 107 9.38 -25.35 20.23
C ARG A 107 8.49 -24.14 20.52
N SER A 108 7.83 -24.09 21.68
CA SER A 108 7.01 -22.95 22.07
C SER A 108 7.83 -21.69 22.39
N ARG A 109 9.15 -21.82 22.58
CA ARG A 109 10.10 -20.72 22.88
C ARG A 109 11.06 -20.40 21.72
N GLN A 110 10.78 -20.93 20.54
CA GLN A 110 11.68 -20.86 19.39
C GLN A 110 12.08 -19.42 19.02
N ALA A 111 11.16 -18.45 19.01
CA ALA A 111 11.45 -17.05 18.67
C ALA A 111 12.51 -16.43 19.60
N ILE A 112 12.40 -16.67 20.92
CA ILE A 112 13.40 -16.18 21.88
C ILE A 112 14.71 -16.94 21.72
N SER A 113 14.67 -18.25 21.51
CA SER A 113 15.84 -19.09 21.30
C SER A 113 16.64 -18.65 20.07
N GLU A 114 15.96 -18.34 18.97
CA GLU A 114 16.58 -17.82 17.74
C GLU A 114 17.22 -16.45 17.93
N LEU A 115 16.53 -15.54 18.64
CA LEU A 115 17.06 -14.23 18.96
C LEU A 115 18.30 -14.32 19.85
N VAL A 116 18.26 -15.13 20.91
CA VAL A 116 19.42 -15.39 21.77
C VAL A 116 20.58 -16.01 21.00
N ALA A 117 20.32 -17.00 20.14
CA ALA A 117 21.34 -17.63 19.31
C ALA A 117 21.98 -16.66 18.31
N ARG A 118 21.20 -15.71 17.76
CA ARG A 118 21.73 -14.66 16.87
C ARG A 118 22.63 -13.71 17.64
N LEU A 119 22.18 -13.19 18.79
CA LEU A 119 22.96 -12.27 19.62
C LEU A 119 24.26 -12.92 20.10
N LEU A 120 24.24 -14.20 20.46
CA LEU A 120 25.45 -14.96 20.82
C LEU A 120 26.43 -15.07 19.66
N ARG A 121 25.94 -15.39 18.44
CA ARG A 121 26.80 -15.48 17.24
C ARG A 121 27.46 -14.14 16.87
N GLU A 122 26.75 -13.04 17.08
CA GLU A 122 27.25 -11.70 16.83
C GLU A 122 28.29 -11.26 17.88
N ALA A 123 28.07 -11.63 19.15
CA ALA A 123 28.92 -11.22 20.26
C ALA A 123 30.12 -12.12 20.50
N ASP A 124 29.92 -13.44 20.45
CA ASP A 124 30.95 -14.47 20.70
C ASP A 124 30.68 -15.74 19.87
N PRO A 125 31.20 -15.79 18.63
CA PRO A 125 31.05 -16.94 17.75
C PRO A 125 31.62 -18.24 18.32
N GLU A 126 32.66 -18.17 19.19
CA GLU A 126 33.24 -19.36 19.80
C GLU A 126 32.32 -19.98 20.87
N ALA A 127 31.69 -19.13 21.70
CA ALA A 127 30.70 -19.55 22.67
C ALA A 127 29.46 -20.14 21.99
N ALA A 128 28.98 -19.54 20.90
CA ALA A 128 27.89 -20.06 20.10
C ALA A 128 28.22 -21.45 19.51
N ALA A 129 29.40 -21.62 18.90
CA ALA A 129 29.85 -22.90 18.34
C ALA A 129 30.06 -23.98 19.41
N GLN A 130 30.37 -23.63 20.65
CA GLN A 130 30.46 -24.55 21.74
C GLN A 130 29.08 -25.10 22.16
N LEU A 131 28.08 -24.21 22.23
CA LEU A 131 26.69 -24.59 22.53
C LEU A 131 26.11 -25.54 21.47
N ASP A 132 26.43 -25.31 20.20
CA ASP A 132 26.02 -26.22 19.10
C ASP A 132 26.59 -27.63 19.24
N ARG A 133 27.84 -27.73 19.71
CA ARG A 133 28.49 -29.02 19.95
C ARG A 133 27.90 -29.75 21.16
N ASP A 134 27.56 -29.03 22.21
CA ASP A 134 27.04 -29.58 23.46
C ASP A 134 25.59 -30.09 23.31
N ASP A 135 24.76 -29.42 22.51
CA ASP A 135 23.35 -29.76 22.33
C ASP A 135 23.05 -30.72 21.15
N GLY A 136 24.06 -31.04 20.33
CA GLY A 136 23.87 -31.89 19.13
C GLY A 136 22.91 -31.29 18.09
N ARG A 137 22.63 -30.03 18.15
CA ARG A 137 21.80 -29.24 17.21
C ARG A 137 22.71 -28.37 16.37
N THR A 138 22.62 -28.53 15.04
CA THR A 138 23.21 -27.57 14.11
C THR A 138 22.34 -26.32 14.11
N MET A 139 22.87 -25.21 14.61
CA MET A 139 22.29 -23.88 14.32
C MET A 139 22.47 -23.63 12.83
N ALA A 140 21.37 -23.44 12.09
CA ALA A 140 21.42 -23.22 10.65
C ALA A 140 22.37 -22.06 10.31
N GLU A 141 23.45 -22.34 9.60
CA GLU A 141 24.36 -21.33 9.08
C GLU A 141 23.66 -20.51 8.00
N PRO A 142 23.80 -19.19 8.00
CA PRO A 142 23.44 -18.40 6.83
C PRO A 142 24.41 -18.74 5.69
N PRO A 143 23.97 -18.82 4.41
CA PRO A 143 24.82 -19.19 3.30
C PRO A 143 26.01 -18.24 3.18
N GLY A 144 27.20 -18.81 3.26
CA GLY A 144 28.47 -18.10 3.28
C GLY A 144 28.68 -17.27 2.01
N ARG A 145 29.13 -16.03 2.19
CA ARG A 145 29.69 -15.22 1.13
C ARG A 145 31.00 -15.88 0.64
N GLY A 146 30.89 -16.67 -0.42
CA GLY A 146 32.02 -17.18 -1.15
C GLY A 146 32.70 -16.05 -1.94
N GLY A 147 33.89 -15.65 -1.52
CA GLY A 147 34.76 -14.78 -2.30
C GLY A 147 35.32 -15.53 -3.51
N GLY A 148 34.88 -15.16 -4.71
CA GLY A 148 35.48 -15.54 -5.98
C GLY A 148 36.05 -14.30 -6.67
N PRO A 149 37.16 -14.41 -7.44
CA PRO A 149 37.91 -13.28 -7.93
C PRO A 149 37.20 -12.54 -9.06
N THR A 150 37.17 -11.21 -8.94
CA THR A 150 36.71 -10.26 -9.95
C THR A 150 37.52 -10.41 -11.25
N ARG A 151 36.87 -10.87 -12.32
CA ARG A 151 37.31 -10.65 -13.68
C ARG A 151 36.52 -9.48 -14.26
N GLY A 152 37.17 -8.39 -14.54
CA GLY A 152 36.64 -7.27 -15.27
C GLY A 152 36.22 -7.70 -16.68
N MET A 153 35.02 -7.33 -17.09
CA MET A 153 34.63 -7.30 -18.50
C MET A 153 34.40 -5.85 -18.89
N ASP A 154 35.26 -5.41 -19.82
CA ASP A 154 35.13 -4.15 -20.54
C ASP A 154 33.95 -4.22 -21.50
N PHE A 155 33.04 -3.25 -21.41
CA PHE A 155 32.01 -3.03 -22.41
C PHE A 155 32.43 -1.94 -23.38
N PRO A 156 32.31 -2.15 -24.71
CA PRO A 156 32.57 -1.10 -25.69
C PRO A 156 31.47 -0.07 -25.74
N PRO A 157 31.74 1.19 -26.14
CA PRO A 157 30.75 2.27 -26.14
C PRO A 157 29.74 2.12 -27.29
N LEU A 158 28.47 2.36 -26.97
CA LEU A 158 27.37 2.43 -27.93
C LEU A 158 27.48 3.74 -28.75
N THR A 159 27.67 3.60 -30.04
CA THR A 159 27.55 4.70 -31.00
C THR A 159 26.08 4.95 -31.34
N SER A 160 25.68 6.22 -31.22
CA SER A 160 24.42 6.76 -31.65
C SER A 160 24.19 6.61 -33.14
N ALA A 161 23.04 6.01 -33.55
CA ALA A 161 22.57 6.03 -34.91
C ALA A 161 21.40 7.00 -35.07
N GLU A 162 21.54 7.98 -35.92
CA GLU A 162 20.51 8.92 -36.34
C GLU A 162 19.41 8.20 -37.18
N PRO A 163 18.12 8.60 -37.09
CA PRO A 163 17.08 8.05 -37.97
C PRO A 163 17.06 8.74 -39.34
N ARG A 164 17.11 7.95 -40.39
CA ARG A 164 16.90 8.40 -41.78
C ARG A 164 15.39 8.62 -42.03
N ALA A 165 15.08 9.77 -42.60
CA ALA A 165 13.81 10.14 -43.14
C ALA A 165 13.54 9.43 -44.51
N GLY A 166 12.28 9.08 -44.73
CA GLY A 166 11.73 8.83 -46.07
C GLY A 166 10.96 7.53 -46.19
N ASP A 167 9.62 7.63 -46.17
CA ASP A 167 8.74 7.17 -47.24
C ASP A 167 7.28 7.49 -46.91
N GLU A 168 6.67 8.34 -47.71
CA GLU A 168 5.22 8.59 -47.74
C GLU A 168 4.48 7.41 -48.37
N PRO A 169 3.32 6.98 -47.87
CA PRO A 169 2.40 6.16 -48.67
C PRO A 169 1.28 7.01 -49.29
N THR A 170 1.13 6.79 -50.55
CA THR A 170 0.14 7.31 -51.46
C THR A 170 -1.30 6.96 -51.11
N THR A 171 -2.13 7.95 -51.35
CA THR A 171 -3.59 8.06 -51.35
C THR A 171 -4.36 6.94 -52.05
N GLY A 172 -5.55 6.62 -51.49
CA GLY A 172 -6.71 6.28 -52.29
C GLY A 172 -7.60 5.17 -51.76
N ALA A 173 -8.59 5.49 -50.92
CA ALA A 173 -9.92 4.87 -50.90
C ALA A 173 -10.89 5.78 -50.14
N GLU A 174 -11.95 6.21 -50.78
CA GLU A 174 -13.07 6.95 -50.17
C GLU A 174 -13.84 6.06 -49.19
N PRO A 175 -14.25 6.56 -48.01
CA PRO A 175 -15.11 5.83 -47.10
C PRO A 175 -16.58 6.11 -47.38
N THR A 176 -17.36 5.05 -47.45
CA THR A 176 -18.82 5.05 -47.46
C THR A 176 -19.37 5.47 -46.09
N ASP A 177 -20.36 6.33 -46.19
CA ASP A 177 -21.18 6.95 -45.16
C ASP A 177 -21.82 5.96 -44.18
N GLY A 178 -21.84 6.32 -42.85
CA GLY A 178 -22.85 5.82 -41.92
C GLY A 178 -22.41 5.30 -40.54
N ALA A 179 -21.23 5.66 -40.02
CA ALA A 179 -20.94 5.42 -38.63
C ALA A 179 -20.92 6.76 -37.87
N ALA A 180 -21.74 6.89 -36.82
CA ALA A 180 -21.70 8.04 -35.93
C ALA A 180 -20.28 8.20 -35.37
N GLU A 181 -19.64 9.34 -35.60
CA GLU A 181 -18.34 9.68 -35.02
C GLU A 181 -18.41 9.54 -33.48
N PRO A 182 -17.46 8.82 -32.89
CA PRO A 182 -17.33 8.87 -31.42
C PRO A 182 -17.16 10.32 -30.98
N PRO A 183 -17.74 10.72 -29.83
CA PRO A 183 -17.66 12.10 -29.36
C PRO A 183 -16.18 12.52 -29.33
N ALA A 184 -15.90 13.65 -30.00
CA ALA A 184 -14.55 14.19 -30.09
C ALA A 184 -13.96 14.33 -28.68
N ARG A 185 -12.81 13.71 -28.44
CA ARG A 185 -12.12 13.85 -27.16
C ARG A 185 -11.94 15.33 -26.84
N PRO A 186 -12.29 15.81 -25.65
CA PRO A 186 -12.07 17.19 -25.26
C PRO A 186 -10.59 17.53 -25.48
N ARG A 187 -10.33 18.69 -26.05
CA ARG A 187 -8.96 19.16 -26.23
C ARG A 187 -8.38 19.47 -24.86
N THR A 188 -7.24 18.89 -24.53
CA THR A 188 -6.50 19.19 -23.30
C THR A 188 -5.31 20.10 -23.59
N TYR A 189 -4.77 20.70 -22.55
CA TYR A 189 -3.47 21.37 -22.57
C TYR A 189 -2.66 20.92 -21.35
N ARG A 190 -1.36 20.97 -21.50
CA ARG A 190 -0.43 20.57 -20.45
C ARG A 190 -0.18 21.73 -19.50
N ALA A 191 -0.36 21.51 -18.22
CA ALA A 191 -0.06 22.46 -17.14
C ALA A 191 0.74 21.76 -16.04
N TYR A 192 1.33 22.52 -15.12
CA TYR A 192 2.02 22.02 -13.95
C TYR A 192 1.40 22.61 -12.69
N GLY A 193 1.36 21.87 -11.61
CA GLY A 193 0.94 22.42 -10.32
C GLY A 193 1.95 23.46 -9.84
N LEU A 194 1.46 24.65 -9.51
CA LEU A 194 2.25 25.74 -8.95
C LEU A 194 2.20 25.70 -7.44
N LEU A 195 3.37 25.61 -6.80
CA LEU A 195 3.59 25.78 -5.35
C LEU A 195 4.86 26.63 -5.19
N GLU A 196 4.72 27.94 -5.12
CA GLU A 196 5.85 28.87 -5.04
C GLU A 196 5.90 29.52 -3.65
N SER A 197 7.02 29.38 -2.97
CA SER A 197 7.28 29.98 -1.65
C SER A 197 8.79 30.07 -1.44
N ASP A 198 9.24 30.67 -0.33
CA ASP A 198 10.60 30.53 0.15
C ASP A 198 10.95 29.04 0.40
N GLU A 199 12.21 28.68 0.16
CA GLU A 199 12.71 27.30 0.40
C GLU A 199 12.90 27.02 1.88
N THR A 200 13.24 28.05 2.66
CA THR A 200 13.46 27.97 4.11
C THR A 200 12.60 29.01 4.82
N VAL A 201 11.82 28.55 5.80
CA VAL A 201 10.92 29.39 6.58
C VAL A 201 11.19 29.28 8.07
N LEU A 202 10.91 30.35 8.82
CA LEU A 202 11.06 30.37 10.27
C LEU A 202 9.80 29.89 10.97
N VAL A 203 10.00 29.11 12.02
CA VAL A 203 8.96 28.75 12.97
C VAL A 203 8.24 30.01 13.51
N GLY A 204 6.90 29.99 13.49
CA GLY A 204 6.06 31.05 14.03
C GLY A 204 6.04 32.34 13.19
N ARG A 205 6.69 32.40 12.02
CA ARG A 205 6.60 33.52 11.10
C ARG A 205 5.72 33.19 9.90
N PRO A 206 4.77 34.05 9.53
CA PRO A 206 4.00 33.92 8.29
C PRO A 206 4.92 33.98 7.06
N PHE A 207 4.60 33.20 6.04
CA PHE A 207 5.22 33.25 4.73
C PHE A 207 4.15 33.04 3.65
N GLU A 208 4.42 33.52 2.43
CA GLU A 208 3.52 33.40 1.30
C GLU A 208 3.73 32.08 0.56
N LEU A 209 2.61 31.44 0.22
CA LEU A 209 2.57 30.30 -0.70
C LEU A 209 1.64 30.66 -1.86
N LYS A 210 2.17 30.72 -3.07
CA LYS A 210 1.37 30.88 -4.28
C LYS A 210 1.02 29.51 -4.85
N VAL A 211 -0.28 29.27 -5.03
CA VAL A 211 -0.85 27.99 -5.43
C VAL A 211 -1.69 28.13 -6.69
N GLY A 212 -1.60 27.20 -7.63
CA GLY A 212 -2.38 27.23 -8.86
C GLY A 212 -1.79 26.40 -9.99
N LEU A 213 -1.92 26.85 -11.23
CA LEU A 213 -1.33 26.24 -12.41
C LEU A 213 -0.16 27.06 -12.95
N SER A 214 0.77 26.38 -13.62
CA SER A 214 1.92 26.98 -14.31
C SER A 214 2.08 26.37 -15.71
N PRO A 215 2.51 27.15 -16.72
CA PRO A 215 2.82 26.63 -18.04
C PRO A 215 4.12 25.80 -18.07
N THR A 216 4.97 25.94 -17.07
CA THR A 216 6.27 25.26 -16.94
C THR A 216 6.39 24.65 -15.56
N SER A 217 7.21 23.59 -15.45
CA SER A 217 7.49 22.98 -14.15
C SER A 217 8.18 23.99 -13.22
N PRO A 218 7.58 24.35 -12.06
CA PRO A 218 8.18 25.27 -11.12
C PRO A 218 9.41 24.64 -10.44
N PRO A 219 10.47 25.41 -10.15
CA PRO A 219 11.62 24.87 -9.43
C PRO A 219 11.26 24.43 -8.01
N GLY A 220 11.79 23.28 -7.56
CA GLY A 220 11.54 22.75 -6.22
C GLY A 220 10.12 22.21 -5.99
N VAL A 221 9.32 22.08 -7.04
CA VAL A 221 7.99 21.46 -7.01
C VAL A 221 8.07 20.10 -7.74
N ALA A 222 7.60 19.09 -7.07
CA ALA A 222 7.46 17.79 -7.68
C ALA A 222 6.02 17.55 -8.13
N GLY A 223 5.91 16.93 -9.25
CA GLY A 223 4.65 16.56 -9.89
C GLY A 223 4.86 16.54 -11.40
N PRO A 224 4.32 15.54 -12.10
CA PRO A 224 4.33 15.54 -13.55
C PRO A 224 3.33 16.58 -14.10
N PRO A 225 3.34 16.83 -15.40
CA PRO A 225 2.37 17.73 -16.02
C PRO A 225 0.95 17.20 -15.87
N LEU A 226 0.02 18.09 -15.58
CA LEU A 226 -1.42 17.85 -15.54
C LEU A 226 -1.98 17.99 -16.95
N GLU A 227 -2.83 17.06 -17.37
CA GLU A 227 -3.63 17.20 -18.60
C GLU A 227 -4.95 17.89 -18.23
N VAL A 228 -4.99 19.20 -18.43
CA VAL A 228 -6.13 20.04 -18.05
C VAL A 228 -7.05 20.23 -19.25
N PRO A 229 -8.38 20.06 -19.11
CA PRO A 229 -9.33 20.34 -20.20
C PRO A 229 -9.19 21.78 -20.70
N ARG A 230 -9.15 21.98 -22.01
CA ARG A 230 -9.09 23.31 -22.57
C ARG A 230 -10.45 24.00 -22.41
N PRO A 231 -10.54 25.15 -21.77
CA PRO A 231 -11.82 25.82 -21.58
C PRO A 231 -12.39 26.24 -22.94
N ASP A 232 -13.69 26.00 -23.10
CA ASP A 232 -14.48 26.57 -24.19
C ASP A 232 -14.89 27.99 -23.86
N ALA A 233 -15.96 28.52 -24.48
CA ALA A 233 -16.47 29.85 -24.22
C ALA A 233 -16.93 30.10 -22.74
N LYS A 234 -17.16 29.01 -21.98
CA LYS A 234 -17.51 29.08 -20.55
C LYS A 234 -16.31 28.68 -19.69
N PRO A 235 -15.96 29.45 -18.66
CA PRO A 235 -14.98 29.02 -17.68
C PRO A 235 -15.53 27.87 -16.88
N TYR A 236 -14.61 27.05 -16.30
CA TYR A 236 -14.90 26.06 -15.30
C TYR A 236 -14.00 26.26 -14.09
N ASP A 237 -14.41 25.72 -12.96
CA ASP A 237 -13.68 25.84 -11.71
C ASP A 237 -12.65 24.73 -11.55
N LEU A 238 -11.41 25.11 -11.20
CA LEU A 238 -10.36 24.24 -10.73
C LEU A 238 -10.33 24.29 -9.22
N ASP A 239 -10.71 23.21 -8.58
CA ASP A 239 -10.63 23.08 -7.13
C ASP A 239 -9.24 22.62 -6.70
N ILE A 240 -8.70 23.26 -5.67
CA ILE A 240 -7.39 22.94 -5.09
C ILE A 240 -7.56 22.71 -3.60
N GLN A 241 -7.24 21.50 -3.13
CA GLN A 241 -7.18 21.17 -1.72
C GLN A 241 -5.73 21.15 -1.24
N LEU A 242 -5.43 21.90 -0.19
CA LEU A 242 -4.11 21.94 0.44
C LEU A 242 -4.02 20.94 1.58
N PHE A 243 -2.90 20.21 1.61
CA PHE A 243 -2.44 19.37 2.70
C PHE A 243 -1.09 19.91 3.17
N ALA A 244 -1.04 20.43 4.38
CA ALA A 244 0.17 21.05 4.92
C ALA A 244 0.25 20.79 6.44
N ASP A 245 0.45 19.54 6.82
CA ASP A 245 0.63 19.19 8.23
C ASP A 245 1.85 19.90 8.83
N GLY A 246 1.70 20.40 10.03
CA GLY A 246 2.72 21.19 10.70
C GLY A 246 2.72 22.67 10.32
N PHE A 247 1.71 23.14 9.55
CA PHE A 247 1.48 24.55 9.26
C PHE A 247 0.10 24.99 9.74
N ASP A 248 -0.04 26.26 10.04
CA ASP A 248 -1.31 26.93 10.29
C ASP A 248 -1.57 27.92 9.15
N LEU A 249 -2.80 27.96 8.67
CA LEU A 249 -3.26 28.94 7.69
C LEU A 249 -3.70 30.22 8.40
N ALA A 250 -3.57 31.36 7.72
CA ALA A 250 -4.09 32.62 8.25
C ALA A 250 -5.62 32.53 8.53
N PRO A 251 -6.14 33.21 9.58
CA PRO A 251 -7.50 32.95 10.06
C PRO A 251 -8.63 33.22 9.04
N ASP A 252 -8.40 34.09 8.07
CA ASP A 252 -9.39 34.45 7.06
C ASP A 252 -9.18 33.74 5.72
N GLU A 253 -8.28 32.77 5.66
CA GLU A 253 -7.96 32.04 4.45
C GLU A 253 -8.47 30.59 4.50
N SER A 254 -8.62 29.99 3.33
CA SER A 254 -9.19 28.65 3.14
C SER A 254 -8.12 27.62 2.77
N TRP A 255 -8.26 26.40 3.27
CA TRP A 255 -7.47 25.23 2.83
C TRP A 255 -7.91 24.71 1.47
N ARG A 256 -9.06 25.18 0.97
CA ARG A 256 -9.62 24.84 -0.32
C ARG A 256 -9.88 26.09 -1.13
N HIS A 257 -9.44 26.08 -2.37
CA HIS A 257 -9.61 27.18 -3.31
C HIS A 257 -10.28 26.67 -4.57
N SER A 258 -11.18 27.48 -5.13
CA SER A 258 -11.81 27.25 -6.43
C SER A 258 -11.42 28.40 -7.35
N LEU A 259 -10.64 28.08 -8.39
CA LEU A 259 -10.09 29.09 -9.31
C LEU A 259 -10.70 28.91 -10.70
N PRO A 260 -11.26 29.98 -11.30
CA PRO A 260 -11.83 29.88 -12.63
C PRO A 260 -10.74 29.74 -13.70
N VAL A 261 -10.81 28.65 -14.48
CA VAL A 261 -9.98 28.47 -15.67
C VAL A 261 -10.75 28.95 -16.87
N SER A 262 -10.22 29.92 -17.61
CA SER A 262 -10.86 30.56 -18.76
C SER A 262 -9.92 30.62 -19.96
N VAL A 263 -10.46 31.00 -21.12
CA VAL A 263 -9.66 31.20 -22.34
C VAL A 263 -8.62 32.29 -22.15
N ASP A 264 -8.95 33.31 -21.31
CA ASP A 264 -8.09 34.48 -21.05
C ASP A 264 -7.08 34.16 -19.92
N ASP A 265 -7.37 33.21 -19.03
CA ASP A 265 -6.48 32.77 -17.95
C ASP A 265 -6.49 31.24 -17.82
N LEU A 266 -5.53 30.60 -18.48
CA LEU A 266 -5.31 29.17 -18.45
C LEU A 266 -4.52 28.70 -17.21
N TYR A 267 -3.88 29.61 -16.49
CA TYR A 267 -2.97 29.30 -15.37
C TYR A 267 -3.30 30.13 -14.13
N PRO A 268 -4.54 30.04 -13.63
CA PRO A 268 -4.95 30.81 -12.47
C PRO A 268 -4.16 30.43 -11.23
N SER A 269 -3.96 31.40 -10.34
CA SER A 269 -3.26 31.16 -9.06
C SER A 269 -3.81 32.07 -7.97
N VAL A 270 -3.63 31.62 -6.72
CA VAL A 270 -3.95 32.36 -5.50
C VAL A 270 -2.76 32.36 -4.57
N THR A 271 -2.60 33.37 -3.74
CA THR A 271 -1.59 33.43 -2.67
C THR A 271 -2.28 33.18 -1.34
N VAL A 272 -1.69 32.33 -0.52
CA VAL A 272 -2.12 32.03 0.85
C VAL A 272 -0.97 32.24 1.81
N HIS A 273 -1.29 32.50 3.08
CA HIS A 273 -0.29 32.79 4.12
C HIS A 273 -0.28 31.64 5.13
N LEU A 274 0.86 30.96 5.21
CA LEU A 274 1.09 29.85 6.13
C LEU A 274 2.08 30.25 7.22
N THR A 275 1.92 29.63 8.40
CA THR A 275 2.84 29.79 9.53
C THR A 275 3.30 28.39 9.97
N ALA A 276 4.61 28.15 9.97
CA ALA A 276 5.14 26.88 10.42
C ALA A 276 5.01 26.72 11.95
N ARG A 277 4.44 25.58 12.40
CA ARG A 277 4.33 25.24 13.82
C ARG A 277 5.69 24.91 14.41
N ALA A 278 5.76 24.90 15.73
CA ALA A 278 6.97 24.56 16.49
C ALA A 278 7.54 23.19 16.07
N LEU A 279 8.86 23.09 16.16
CA LEU A 279 9.61 21.88 15.84
C LEU A 279 10.14 21.22 17.13
N PRO A 280 10.20 19.88 17.20
CA PRO A 280 10.92 19.19 18.26
C PRO A 280 12.45 19.27 18.09
N GLN A 281 12.92 19.59 16.88
CA GLN A 281 14.33 19.75 16.50
C GLN A 281 14.58 21.15 15.95
N PRO A 282 15.83 21.64 15.92
CA PRO A 282 16.14 22.99 15.41
C PRO A 282 15.71 23.22 13.95
N GLN A 283 15.67 22.14 13.16
CA GLN A 283 15.32 22.19 11.73
C GLN A 283 14.63 20.88 11.31
N ALA A 284 13.64 20.97 10.42
CA ALA A 284 13.00 19.82 9.80
C ALA A 284 12.55 20.15 8.37
N ILE A 285 12.43 19.13 7.52
CA ILE A 285 11.78 19.23 6.22
C ILE A 285 10.30 18.91 6.40
N ARG A 286 9.42 19.76 5.87
CA ARG A 286 7.98 19.55 5.83
C ARG A 286 7.48 19.68 4.40
N SER A 287 6.44 18.92 4.08
CA SER A 287 5.85 18.91 2.74
C SER A 287 4.53 19.67 2.74
N ILE A 288 4.30 20.43 1.68
CA ILE A 288 2.99 21.00 1.33
C ILE A 288 2.57 20.35 0.02
N THR A 289 1.37 19.76 0.00
CA THR A 289 0.80 19.15 -1.20
C THR A 289 -0.49 19.86 -1.58
N ALA A 290 -0.63 20.18 -2.87
CA ALA A 290 -1.87 20.63 -3.48
C ALA A 290 -2.45 19.53 -4.35
N MET A 291 -3.70 19.15 -4.11
CA MET A 291 -4.50 18.25 -4.96
C MET A 291 -5.37 19.10 -5.88
N PHE A 292 -5.33 18.83 -7.18
CA PHE A 292 -6.06 19.55 -8.21
C PHE A 292 -7.24 18.70 -8.70
N THR A 293 -8.44 19.29 -8.71
CA THR A 293 -9.68 18.59 -9.04
C THR A 293 -10.54 19.46 -9.96
N ILE A 294 -11.19 18.86 -10.95
CA ILE A 294 -12.20 19.52 -11.78
C ILE A 294 -13.47 18.68 -11.70
N ALA A 295 -14.56 19.32 -11.30
CA ALA A 295 -15.87 18.67 -11.25
C ALA A 295 -15.84 17.33 -10.47
N GLY A 296 -15.16 17.27 -9.31
CA GLY A 296 -15.02 16.09 -8.47
C GLY A 296 -14.00 15.05 -8.97
N GLU A 297 -13.38 15.27 -10.12
CA GLU A 297 -12.37 14.39 -10.71
C GLU A 297 -10.97 14.91 -10.42
N THR A 298 -10.14 14.09 -9.80
CA THR A 298 -8.76 14.47 -9.46
C THR A 298 -7.88 14.44 -10.71
N LEU A 299 -7.24 15.58 -11.02
CA LEU A 299 -6.28 15.70 -12.12
C LEU A 299 -4.87 15.28 -11.70
N GLY A 300 -4.54 15.47 -10.42
CA GLY A 300 -3.24 15.16 -9.88
C GLY A 300 -2.87 15.99 -8.67
N ALA A 301 -1.61 15.85 -8.24
CA ALA A 301 -1.06 16.57 -7.10
C ALA A 301 0.29 17.20 -7.43
N ALA A 302 0.61 18.27 -6.73
CA ALA A 302 1.95 18.85 -6.69
C ALA A 302 2.42 18.93 -5.23
N THR A 303 3.68 18.62 -4.98
CA THR A 303 4.26 18.68 -3.65
C THR A 303 5.51 19.54 -3.63
N ARG A 304 5.61 20.40 -2.63
CA ARG A 304 6.80 21.20 -2.33
C ARG A 304 7.33 20.83 -0.95
N GLN A 305 8.62 20.60 -0.86
CA GLN A 305 9.32 20.44 0.41
C GLN A 305 9.86 21.80 0.85
N ILE A 306 9.69 22.11 2.14
CA ILE A 306 10.10 23.37 2.76
C ILE A 306 10.97 23.02 3.98
N ILE A 307 12.10 23.70 4.09
CA ILE A 307 12.96 23.63 5.27
C ILE A 307 12.37 24.57 6.32
N VAL A 308 11.92 24.00 7.43
CA VAL A 308 11.44 24.77 8.58
C VAL A 308 12.56 24.83 9.63
N THR A 309 12.92 26.03 10.10
CA THR A 309 14.00 26.22 11.06
C THR A 309 13.59 27.16 12.19
N SER A 310 14.14 26.95 13.38
CA SER A 310 14.05 27.88 14.51
C SER A 310 15.21 28.89 14.54
N ASP A 311 16.26 28.70 13.71
CA ASP A 311 17.44 29.59 13.63
C ASP A 311 17.29 30.60 12.48
N PRO A 312 17.18 31.91 12.79
CA PRO A 312 17.12 32.95 11.77
C PRO A 312 18.34 33.00 10.83
N ALA A 313 19.52 32.59 11.29
CA ALA A 313 20.72 32.62 10.48
C ALA A 313 20.74 31.51 9.39
N ALA A 314 19.98 30.44 9.59
CA ALA A 314 19.87 29.34 8.63
C ALA A 314 19.07 29.70 7.38
N VAL A 315 18.23 30.73 7.44
CA VAL A 315 17.42 31.21 6.29
C VAL A 315 18.29 31.87 5.23
N GLU A 316 19.43 32.47 5.61
CA GLU A 316 20.32 33.16 4.68
C GLU A 316 21.25 32.23 3.89
N VAL A 317 21.38 30.96 4.28
CA VAL A 317 22.40 30.01 3.75
C VAL A 317 21.82 28.98 2.78
N ALA A 318 20.50 28.79 2.72
CA ALA A 318 19.87 27.72 1.95
C ALA A 318 19.83 28.02 0.45
N THR A 319 20.79 27.51 -0.30
CA THR A 319 20.87 27.56 -1.76
C THR A 319 20.99 26.16 -2.38
N SER A 320 20.17 25.21 -2.00
CA SER A 320 20.17 23.88 -2.67
C SER A 320 18.76 23.33 -2.70
N ALA A 321 18.15 23.34 -3.87
CA ALA A 321 16.86 22.75 -4.15
C ALA A 321 16.86 21.24 -3.80
N THR A 322 16.09 20.85 -2.84
CA THR A 322 15.74 19.46 -2.62
C THR A 322 14.75 19.06 -3.71
N THR A 323 15.09 18.07 -4.50
CA THR A 323 14.18 17.57 -5.55
C THR A 323 13.05 16.83 -4.87
N ALA A 324 11.89 17.44 -4.81
CA ALA A 324 10.68 16.79 -4.34
C ALA A 324 10.13 15.89 -5.47
N THR A 325 9.61 14.72 -5.13
CA THR A 325 8.94 13.80 -6.03
C THR A 325 7.43 13.91 -5.82
N GLY A 326 6.67 14.01 -6.88
CA GLY A 326 5.20 14.19 -6.82
C GLY A 326 4.46 13.07 -7.56
N THR A 327 3.26 12.76 -7.08
CA THR A 327 2.37 11.75 -7.67
C THR A 327 1.30 12.42 -8.52
N ASN A 328 1.06 11.91 -9.71
CA ASN A 328 -0.06 12.33 -10.57
C ASN A 328 -1.09 11.25 -10.70
N ILE A 329 -2.32 11.74 -10.80
CA ILE A 329 -3.44 10.99 -11.38
C ILE A 329 -3.96 11.88 -12.51
N THR A 330 -3.88 11.39 -13.74
CA THR A 330 -4.48 12.10 -14.86
C THR A 330 -5.83 11.47 -15.15
N ALA A 331 -6.89 12.22 -14.97
CA ALA A 331 -8.24 11.73 -15.24
C ALA A 331 -8.49 11.62 -16.75
N PRO A 332 -9.08 10.51 -17.26
CA PRO A 332 -9.53 10.46 -18.65
C PRO A 332 -10.69 11.42 -18.84
N THR A 333 -10.47 12.41 -19.67
CA THR A 333 -11.53 13.32 -20.08
C THR A 333 -12.64 12.57 -20.81
N GLY A 334 -13.86 12.63 -20.28
CA GLY A 334 -15.05 12.12 -20.96
C GLY A 334 -15.77 10.95 -20.31
N GLN A 335 -15.32 10.45 -19.17
CA GLN A 335 -16.07 9.48 -18.37
C GLN A 335 -16.47 10.07 -17.01
N PRO A 336 -17.60 9.67 -16.40
CA PRO A 336 -18.01 10.19 -15.11
C PRO A 336 -16.98 9.86 -14.03
N PRO A 337 -16.69 10.79 -13.10
CA PRO A 337 -15.86 10.53 -11.93
C PRO A 337 -16.50 9.49 -11.00
N ALA A 338 -15.75 9.00 -10.02
CA ALA A 338 -16.36 8.30 -8.90
C ALA A 338 -17.36 9.22 -8.18
N ASP A 339 -18.39 8.65 -7.53
CA ASP A 339 -19.35 9.43 -6.75
C ASP A 339 -18.66 10.20 -5.63
N VAL A 340 -17.68 9.54 -5.02
CA VAL A 340 -16.86 10.10 -3.95
C VAL A 340 -15.41 9.69 -4.16
N THR A 341 -14.52 10.66 -4.19
CA THR A 341 -13.08 10.44 -4.08
C THR A 341 -12.62 10.82 -2.67
N ILE A 342 -12.06 9.88 -1.95
CA ILE A 342 -11.50 10.06 -0.61
C ILE A 342 -9.99 10.02 -0.72
N THR A 343 -9.33 11.13 -0.40
CA THR A 343 -7.86 11.18 -0.34
C THR A 343 -7.39 10.99 1.08
N ILE A 344 -6.47 10.03 1.29
CA ILE A 344 -5.86 9.71 2.58
C ILE A 344 -4.35 9.93 2.48
N LYS A 345 -3.85 10.95 3.17
CA LYS A 345 -2.41 11.25 3.23
C LYS A 345 -1.85 10.96 4.60
N ARG A 346 -0.58 10.60 4.65
CA ARG A 346 0.15 10.47 5.90
C ARG A 346 0.47 11.86 6.47
N GLY A 347 0.27 12.03 7.77
CA GLY A 347 0.70 13.21 8.50
C GLY A 347 2.17 13.12 8.92
N LEU A 348 2.62 14.09 9.72
CA LEU A 348 4.00 14.16 10.24
C LEU A 348 4.29 13.07 11.27
N GLU A 349 3.30 12.75 12.11
CA GLU A 349 3.45 11.70 13.11
C GLU A 349 3.16 10.32 12.48
N PRO A 350 3.81 9.24 12.93
CA PRO A 350 3.72 7.93 12.29
C PRO A 350 2.30 7.37 12.12
N GLY A 351 1.38 7.68 13.04
CA GLY A 351 -0.02 7.24 13.01
C GLY A 351 -1.00 8.29 12.47
N ALA A 352 -0.52 9.49 12.15
CA ALA A 352 -1.39 10.57 11.70
C ALA A 352 -1.83 10.39 10.26
N LEU A 353 -3.13 10.53 10.00
CA LEU A 353 -3.72 10.52 8.66
C LEU A 353 -4.54 11.79 8.44
N GLN A 354 -4.42 12.34 7.24
CA GLN A 354 -5.20 13.48 6.77
C GLN A 354 -6.16 13.04 5.67
N TRP A 355 -7.41 13.51 5.74
CA TRP A 355 -8.50 13.08 4.90
C TRP A 355 -9.13 14.26 4.17
N SER A 356 -9.33 14.14 2.85
CA SER A 356 -10.20 15.02 2.10
C SER A 356 -11.24 14.25 1.30
N ILE A 357 -12.29 14.96 0.87
CA ILE A 357 -13.38 14.40 0.09
C ILE A 357 -13.64 15.31 -1.09
N GLU A 358 -13.71 14.71 -2.27
CA GLU A 358 -14.13 15.30 -3.52
C GLU A 358 -15.37 14.58 -4.05
N SER A 359 -16.39 15.32 -4.42
CA SER A 359 -17.63 14.75 -4.96
C SER A 359 -18.42 15.79 -5.74
N ASN A 360 -19.11 15.32 -6.79
CA ASN A 360 -20.09 16.14 -7.52
C ASN A 360 -21.50 16.05 -6.92
N LEU A 361 -21.69 15.19 -5.93
CA LEU A 361 -23.00 14.98 -5.33
C LEU A 361 -23.32 16.12 -4.36
N PRO A 362 -24.57 16.66 -4.38
CA PRO A 362 -24.96 17.73 -3.49
C PRO A 362 -24.84 17.35 -2.02
N GLY A 363 -24.21 18.21 -1.22
CA GLY A 363 -24.07 18.04 0.22
C GLY A 363 -23.03 17.02 0.65
N VAL A 364 -22.27 16.43 -0.28
CA VAL A 364 -21.17 15.50 -0.01
C VAL A 364 -19.88 16.30 0.06
N ALA A 365 -19.52 16.73 1.24
CA ALA A 365 -18.26 17.45 1.52
C ALA A 365 -17.90 17.30 2.99
N LEU A 366 -16.66 17.63 3.35
CA LEU A 366 -16.29 17.83 4.75
C LEU A 366 -16.96 19.09 5.29
N PRO A 367 -17.31 19.15 6.59
CA PRO A 367 -17.95 20.31 7.21
C PRO A 367 -17.04 21.55 7.25
N HIS A 368 -15.73 21.34 7.10
CA HIS A 368 -14.72 22.38 7.02
C HIS A 368 -13.83 22.11 5.83
N ASP A 369 -13.21 23.16 5.29
CA ASP A 369 -12.28 23.13 4.15
C ASP A 369 -10.92 22.53 4.50
N ARG A 370 -10.56 22.48 5.79
CA ARG A 370 -9.38 21.79 6.29
C ARG A 370 -9.56 20.28 6.18
N PRO A 371 -8.53 19.53 5.74
CA PRO A 371 -8.53 18.07 5.81
C PRO A 371 -8.89 17.59 7.22
N ALA A 372 -9.75 16.57 7.31
CA ALA A 372 -10.04 15.92 8.58
C ALA A 372 -8.82 15.09 9.01
N GLU A 373 -8.62 14.95 10.30
CA GLU A 373 -7.45 14.26 10.86
C GLU A 373 -7.90 13.05 11.69
N SER A 374 -7.11 11.98 11.65
CA SER A 374 -7.18 10.85 12.58
C SER A 374 -5.78 10.41 12.97
N ASP A 375 -5.67 9.78 14.14
CA ASP A 375 -4.41 9.24 14.65
C ASP A 375 -4.63 7.79 15.08
N ILE A 376 -4.11 6.86 14.29
CA ILE A 376 -4.20 5.42 14.55
C ILE A 376 -3.16 4.92 15.56
N GLY A 377 -2.37 5.83 16.13
CA GLY A 377 -1.42 5.58 17.21
C GLY A 377 -0.10 4.92 16.80
N ASN A 378 -0.07 4.19 15.69
CA ASN A 378 1.10 3.49 15.15
C ASN A 378 1.22 3.72 13.65
N ASP A 379 2.33 3.25 13.05
CA ASP A 379 2.42 3.18 11.58
C ASP A 379 1.23 2.38 10.99
N PRO A 380 0.61 2.84 9.89
CA PRO A 380 -0.52 2.17 9.26
C PRO A 380 -0.30 0.68 8.95
N LYS A 381 0.91 0.31 8.53
CA LYS A 381 1.27 -1.09 8.27
C LYS A 381 1.29 -1.92 9.55
N GLU A 382 1.82 -1.37 10.64
CA GLU A 382 1.82 -2.04 11.95
C GLU A 382 0.39 -2.19 12.49
N PHE A 383 -0.43 -1.15 12.37
CA PHE A 383 -1.84 -1.19 12.77
C PHE A 383 -2.61 -2.27 12.00
N ALA A 384 -2.53 -2.27 10.66
CA ALA A 384 -3.16 -3.28 9.82
C ALA A 384 -2.66 -4.69 10.16
N THR A 385 -1.34 -4.86 10.33
CA THR A 385 -0.72 -6.13 10.72
C THR A 385 -1.26 -6.65 12.05
N ALA A 386 -1.37 -5.79 13.07
CA ALA A 386 -1.88 -6.18 14.38
C ALA A 386 -3.35 -6.65 14.34
N ILE A 387 -4.17 -6.03 13.49
CA ILE A 387 -5.57 -6.39 13.31
C ILE A 387 -5.70 -7.75 12.62
N ILE A 388 -5.01 -7.95 11.50
CA ILE A 388 -5.21 -9.15 10.68
C ILE A 388 -4.54 -10.37 11.30
N ARG A 389 -3.43 -10.25 12.03
CA ARG A 389 -2.86 -11.35 12.83
C ARG A 389 -3.90 -12.02 13.75
N LYS A 390 -4.87 -11.28 14.26
CA LYS A 390 -5.92 -11.85 15.10
C LYS A 390 -6.86 -12.77 14.32
N LEU A 391 -7.13 -12.48 13.04
CA LEU A 391 -7.96 -13.31 12.17
C LEU A 391 -7.34 -14.68 11.93
N LEU A 392 -6.03 -14.75 11.80
CA LEU A 392 -5.31 -15.97 11.43
C LEU A 392 -5.22 -17.00 12.54
N VAL A 393 -5.28 -16.54 13.78
CA VAL A 393 -5.24 -17.43 14.96
C VAL A 393 -6.61 -18.04 15.26
N GLN A 394 -7.68 -17.47 14.70
CA GLN A 394 -9.05 -17.87 15.02
C GLN A 394 -9.55 -18.93 14.05
N THR A 395 -9.71 -20.16 14.52
CA THR A 395 -10.14 -21.32 13.72
C THR A 395 -11.64 -21.65 13.88
N HIS A 396 -12.32 -21.07 14.89
CA HIS A 396 -13.74 -21.32 15.13
C HIS A 396 -14.61 -20.27 14.43
N HIS A 397 -15.53 -20.70 13.59
CA HIS A 397 -16.44 -19.85 12.81
C HIS A 397 -17.10 -18.71 13.61
N ARG A 398 -17.75 -19.01 14.74
CA ARG A 398 -18.35 -17.96 15.59
C ARG A 398 -17.35 -16.95 16.15
N GLY A 399 -16.13 -17.39 16.43
CA GLY A 399 -15.05 -16.52 16.87
C GLY A 399 -14.57 -15.61 15.76
N VAL A 400 -14.50 -16.09 14.51
CA VAL A 400 -14.13 -15.30 13.32
C VAL A 400 -15.15 -14.20 13.07
N THR A 401 -16.45 -14.49 13.07
CA THR A 401 -17.52 -13.48 12.88
C THR A 401 -17.44 -12.36 13.93
N GLN A 402 -17.33 -12.73 15.23
CA GLN A 402 -17.20 -11.73 16.29
C GLN A 402 -15.93 -10.90 16.18
N LEU A 403 -14.83 -11.52 15.78
CA LEU A 403 -13.55 -10.86 15.58
C LEU A 403 -13.62 -9.89 14.41
N LEU A 404 -14.16 -10.31 13.25
CA LEU A 404 -14.37 -9.45 12.08
C LEU A 404 -15.25 -8.24 12.42
N GLN A 405 -16.32 -8.45 13.17
CA GLN A 405 -17.17 -7.36 13.66
C GLN A 405 -16.40 -6.40 14.56
N GLY A 406 -15.57 -6.91 15.48
CA GLY A 406 -14.72 -6.12 16.35
C GLY A 406 -13.69 -5.30 15.56
N ILE A 407 -13.03 -5.93 14.57
CA ILE A 407 -12.11 -5.29 13.65
C ILE A 407 -12.80 -4.20 12.85
N GLY A 408 -13.97 -4.50 12.28
CA GLY A 408 -14.74 -3.52 11.51
C GLY A 408 -15.10 -2.27 12.32
N LYS A 409 -15.49 -2.44 13.58
CA LYS A 409 -15.74 -1.31 14.49
C LYS A 409 -14.48 -0.52 14.81
N THR A 410 -13.36 -1.19 15.04
CA THR A 410 -12.08 -0.54 15.27
C THR A 410 -11.68 0.30 14.05
N ILE A 411 -11.73 -0.26 12.83
CA ILE A 411 -11.41 0.48 11.60
C ILE A 411 -12.37 1.66 11.39
N ARG A 412 -13.67 1.48 11.66
CA ARG A 412 -14.65 2.58 11.60
C ARG A 412 -14.28 3.71 12.56
N ASP A 413 -13.84 3.40 13.76
CA ASP A 413 -13.54 4.40 14.79
C ASP A 413 -12.29 5.22 14.43
N GLU A 414 -11.37 4.67 13.65
CA GLU A 414 -10.23 5.39 13.08
C GLU A 414 -10.60 6.29 11.90
N MET A 415 -11.73 6.05 11.24
CA MET A 415 -12.22 6.90 10.16
C MET A 415 -12.91 8.15 10.74
N PRO A 416 -12.51 9.38 10.36
CA PRO A 416 -13.13 10.61 10.87
C PRO A 416 -14.65 10.60 10.67
N ARG A 417 -15.38 11.07 11.68
CA ARG A 417 -16.86 11.12 11.63
C ARG A 417 -17.38 11.89 10.40
N ALA A 418 -16.71 12.96 10.03
CA ALA A 418 -17.08 13.76 8.87
C ALA A 418 -17.01 12.94 7.56
N VAL A 419 -15.97 12.11 7.40
CA VAL A 419 -15.81 11.20 6.24
C VAL A 419 -16.94 10.17 6.23
N ARG A 420 -17.23 9.54 7.36
CA ARG A 420 -18.36 8.58 7.48
C ARG A 420 -19.69 9.22 7.12
N THR A 421 -19.94 10.46 7.59
CA THR A 421 -21.17 11.20 7.26
C THR A 421 -21.26 11.51 5.77
N ALA A 422 -20.17 11.88 5.14
CA ALA A 422 -20.16 12.18 3.70
C ALA A 422 -20.45 10.90 2.87
N ILE A 423 -19.91 9.74 3.25
CA ILE A 423 -20.21 8.45 2.59
C ILE A 423 -21.71 8.12 2.71
N VAL A 424 -22.30 8.27 3.89
CA VAL A 424 -23.75 8.07 4.11
C VAL A 424 -24.58 9.00 3.24
N THR A 425 -24.19 10.29 3.17
CA THR A 425 -24.87 11.29 2.33
C THR A 425 -24.77 10.95 0.85
N ALA A 426 -23.59 10.53 0.40
CA ALA A 426 -23.35 10.12 -0.98
C ALA A 426 -24.20 8.90 -1.36
N ASN A 427 -24.21 7.87 -0.49
CA ASN A 427 -25.05 6.69 -0.73
C ASN A 427 -26.54 7.05 -0.84
N ALA A 428 -27.03 7.93 0.02
CA ALA A 428 -28.42 8.40 -0.03
C ALA A 428 -28.73 9.16 -1.32
N ALA A 429 -27.76 9.92 -1.84
CA ALA A 429 -27.91 10.70 -3.08
C ALA A 429 -27.97 9.83 -4.34
N VAL A 430 -27.31 8.68 -4.35
CA VAL A 430 -27.23 7.78 -5.52
C VAL A 430 -28.18 6.58 -5.44
N ALA A 431 -28.84 6.38 -4.29
CA ALA A 431 -29.76 5.26 -4.10
C ALA A 431 -30.79 5.15 -5.25
N PRO A 432 -31.17 3.93 -5.72
CA PRO A 432 -30.93 2.62 -5.08
C PRO A 432 -29.61 1.93 -5.43
N ARG A 433 -28.77 2.49 -6.29
CA ARG A 433 -27.48 1.87 -6.60
C ARG A 433 -26.45 2.06 -5.48
N PRO A 434 -25.48 1.17 -5.33
CA PRO A 434 -24.35 1.38 -4.43
C PRO A 434 -23.56 2.64 -4.82
N VAL A 435 -22.95 3.29 -3.86
CA VAL A 435 -22.03 4.42 -4.08
C VAL A 435 -20.67 3.93 -4.58
N ASP A 436 -20.13 4.60 -5.59
CA ASP A 436 -18.80 4.35 -6.14
C ASP A 436 -17.78 5.21 -5.40
N ILE A 437 -16.84 4.58 -4.68
CA ILE A 437 -15.81 5.23 -3.86
C ILE A 437 -14.43 4.96 -4.44
N LEU A 438 -13.70 6.01 -4.76
CA LEU A 438 -12.27 5.94 -5.08
C LEU A 438 -11.46 6.36 -3.84
N LEU A 439 -10.64 5.45 -3.32
CA LEU A 439 -9.68 5.73 -2.25
C LEU A 439 -8.32 6.07 -2.86
N LEU A 440 -7.94 7.34 -2.84
CA LEU A 440 -6.60 7.81 -3.18
C LEU A 440 -5.76 7.82 -1.90
N THR A 441 -4.79 6.93 -1.76
CA THR A 441 -4.16 6.73 -0.45
C THR A 441 -2.64 6.59 -0.51
N GLU A 442 -1.94 7.27 0.39
CA GLU A 442 -0.54 7.00 0.76
C GLU A 442 -0.43 5.86 1.78
N GLU A 443 -1.59 5.38 2.27
CA GLU A 443 -1.73 4.30 3.23
C GLU A 443 -2.52 3.15 2.58
N PRO A 444 -1.88 2.15 1.95
CA PRO A 444 -2.56 1.06 1.24
C PRO A 444 -2.88 -0.16 2.12
N PHE A 445 -2.44 -0.19 3.39
CA PHE A 445 -2.45 -1.39 4.23
C PHE A 445 -3.75 -1.61 5.00
N ILE A 446 -4.38 -0.53 5.49
CA ILE A 446 -5.58 -0.64 6.32
C ILE A 446 -6.76 -1.07 5.44
N PRO A 447 -7.47 -2.16 5.80
CA PRO A 447 -8.62 -2.64 5.04
C PRO A 447 -9.86 -1.79 5.34
N TRP A 448 -9.91 -0.57 4.80
CA TRP A 448 -11.03 0.36 5.00
C TRP A 448 -12.38 -0.23 4.57
N GLU A 449 -12.38 -1.20 3.67
CA GLU A 449 -13.55 -1.96 3.24
C GLU A 449 -14.20 -2.75 4.38
N LEU A 450 -13.46 -3.06 5.44
CA LEU A 450 -13.99 -3.70 6.65
C LEU A 450 -14.65 -2.71 7.62
N ALA A 451 -14.57 -1.39 7.39
CA ALA A 451 -15.18 -0.41 8.28
C ALA A 451 -16.68 -0.74 8.49
N TRP A 452 -17.07 -0.85 9.77
CA TRP A 452 -18.42 -1.21 10.15
C TRP A 452 -19.41 -0.06 9.89
N ILE A 453 -20.51 -0.35 9.22
CA ILE A 453 -21.61 0.59 8.98
C ILE A 453 -22.72 0.31 10.02
N ASP A 454 -22.97 1.27 10.92
CA ASP A 454 -23.96 1.10 12.00
C ASP A 454 -25.40 0.97 11.45
N GLU A 455 -25.70 1.68 10.37
CA GLU A 455 -26.96 1.61 9.63
C GLU A 455 -26.68 1.16 8.19
N PRO A 456 -26.70 -0.16 7.91
CA PRO A 456 -26.38 -0.69 6.58
C PRO A 456 -27.27 -0.09 5.48
N PHE A 457 -26.69 0.26 4.34
CA PHE A 457 -27.38 0.80 3.18
C PHE A 457 -28.31 -0.27 2.56
N ASP A 458 -27.79 -1.49 2.42
CA ASP A 458 -28.56 -2.68 2.11
C ASP A 458 -28.60 -3.60 3.34
N LYS A 459 -29.82 -3.82 3.89
CA LYS A 459 -30.03 -4.67 5.06
C LYS A 459 -29.81 -6.16 4.79
N LYS A 460 -29.72 -6.57 3.53
CA LYS A 460 -29.44 -7.96 3.13
C LYS A 460 -27.95 -8.26 3.09
N ALA A 461 -27.12 -7.25 2.88
CA ALA A 461 -25.66 -7.40 2.85
C ALA A 461 -25.05 -7.18 4.25
N PRO A 462 -23.89 -7.80 4.55
CA PRO A 462 -23.21 -7.57 5.81
C PRO A 462 -22.79 -6.11 5.98
N PRO A 463 -22.75 -5.60 7.22
CA PRO A 463 -22.57 -4.17 7.49
C PRO A 463 -21.10 -3.72 7.39
N TYR A 464 -20.35 -4.20 6.41
CA TYR A 464 -19.00 -3.75 6.09
C TYR A 464 -19.05 -2.81 4.90
N LEU A 465 -18.28 -1.73 4.94
CA LEU A 465 -18.28 -0.70 3.89
C LEU A 465 -18.08 -1.31 2.49
N GLY A 466 -17.17 -2.29 2.35
CA GLY A 466 -16.91 -2.94 1.07
C GLY A 466 -17.97 -3.91 0.59
N ALA A 467 -18.92 -4.32 1.45
CA ALA A 467 -20.10 -5.08 1.06
C ALA A 467 -21.30 -4.17 0.74
N GLN A 468 -21.21 -2.90 1.14
CA GLN A 468 -22.26 -1.89 0.98
C GLN A 468 -21.97 -0.89 -0.16
N SER A 469 -20.70 -0.79 -0.60
CA SER A 469 -20.22 0.21 -1.56
C SER A 469 -19.27 -0.41 -2.56
N ASN A 470 -19.21 0.16 -3.76
CA ASN A 470 -18.22 -0.21 -4.78
C ASN A 470 -16.93 0.56 -4.52
N ILE A 471 -15.89 -0.11 -4.05
CA ILE A 471 -14.64 0.54 -3.65
C ILE A 471 -13.50 0.14 -4.57
N GLY A 472 -12.79 1.15 -5.10
CA GLY A 472 -11.51 0.99 -5.75
C GLY A 472 -10.44 1.78 -5.01
N ARG A 473 -9.22 1.25 -4.95
CA ARG A 473 -8.07 1.90 -4.33
C ARG A 473 -7.05 2.31 -5.37
N TRP A 474 -6.40 3.44 -5.15
CA TRP A 474 -5.26 3.85 -5.92
C TRP A 474 -4.19 4.42 -4.99
N ALA A 475 -3.00 3.83 -5.06
CA ALA A 475 -1.91 4.24 -4.20
C ALA A 475 -1.29 5.55 -4.69
N LEU A 476 -1.17 6.52 -3.79
CA LEU A 476 -0.43 7.75 -3.99
C LEU A 476 1.00 7.51 -3.50
N GLU A 477 1.96 7.43 -4.40
CA GLU A 477 3.38 7.32 -4.03
C GLU A 477 4.17 8.48 -4.62
N PRO A 478 5.15 9.01 -3.86
CA PRO A 478 5.91 10.19 -4.28
C PRO A 478 6.71 10.03 -5.58
N ASP A 479 7.08 8.80 -5.95
CA ASP A 479 8.07 8.52 -7.01
C ASP A 479 7.49 7.87 -8.26
N THR A 480 6.17 7.71 -8.37
CA THR A 480 5.58 7.02 -9.52
C THR A 480 5.18 7.97 -10.64
N THR A 481 5.49 7.57 -11.87
CA THR A 481 4.82 8.14 -13.05
C THR A 481 3.33 7.85 -12.90
N PRO A 482 2.47 8.86 -12.87
CA PRO A 482 1.05 8.59 -12.69
C PRO A 482 0.52 7.94 -13.95
N THR A 483 -0.07 6.81 -13.74
CA THR A 483 -0.99 6.23 -14.69
C THR A 483 -2.39 6.55 -14.20
N ASP A 484 -3.17 7.16 -15.05
CA ASP A 484 -4.60 7.31 -14.85
C ASP A 484 -5.22 5.91 -14.67
N PRO A 485 -5.95 5.63 -13.57
CA PRO A 485 -6.59 4.35 -13.41
C PRO A 485 -7.65 4.16 -14.51
N PRO A 486 -7.46 3.19 -15.42
CA PRO A 486 -8.39 3.00 -16.54
C PRO A 486 -9.77 2.58 -16.02
N ARG A 487 -10.80 3.05 -16.71
CA ARG A 487 -12.20 2.73 -16.40
C ARG A 487 -12.77 1.64 -17.29
N GLN A 488 -12.03 1.26 -18.33
CA GLN A 488 -12.40 0.20 -19.26
C GLN A 488 -11.14 -0.50 -19.76
N LEU A 489 -11.17 -1.82 -19.76
CA LEU A 489 -10.20 -2.68 -20.40
C LEU A 489 -10.89 -3.54 -21.46
N ASN A 490 -10.46 -3.44 -22.71
CA ASN A 490 -10.88 -4.37 -23.75
C ASN A 490 -9.96 -5.59 -23.70
N ALA A 491 -10.49 -6.70 -23.22
CA ALA A 491 -9.74 -7.94 -23.05
C ALA A 491 -10.13 -8.97 -24.11
N ALA A 492 -9.12 -9.62 -24.67
CA ALA A 492 -9.28 -10.70 -25.65
C ALA A 492 -8.46 -11.95 -25.27
N THR A 493 -7.50 -11.80 -24.36
CA THR A 493 -6.53 -12.84 -23.98
C THR A 493 -6.35 -12.91 -22.47
N ILE A 494 -6.25 -14.15 -21.95
CA ILE A 494 -5.94 -14.43 -20.55
C ILE A 494 -4.72 -15.33 -20.49
N ALA A 495 -3.79 -15.06 -19.57
CA ALA A 495 -2.75 -15.98 -19.17
C ALA A 495 -3.01 -16.42 -17.72
N VAL A 496 -3.00 -17.72 -17.48
CA VAL A 496 -3.17 -18.31 -16.15
C VAL A 496 -1.85 -18.92 -15.71
N VAL A 497 -1.28 -18.37 -14.64
CA VAL A 497 -0.08 -18.87 -13.99
C VAL A 497 -0.50 -19.84 -12.89
N TRP A 498 -0.06 -21.07 -12.97
CA TRP A 498 -0.36 -22.13 -11.99
C TRP A 498 0.77 -23.15 -11.94
N GLY A 499 0.79 -24.00 -10.91
CA GLY A 499 1.83 -25.01 -10.80
C GLY A 499 1.47 -26.16 -9.88
N VAL A 500 2.08 -27.32 -10.13
CA VAL A 500 1.96 -28.51 -9.28
C VAL A 500 3.09 -28.49 -8.26
N TYR A 501 2.74 -28.18 -7.01
CA TYR A 501 3.68 -28.13 -5.91
C TYR A 501 3.76 -29.52 -5.24
N ASN A 502 4.95 -30.09 -5.14
CA ASN A 502 5.20 -31.41 -4.55
C ASN A 502 6.45 -31.40 -3.67
N THR A 503 6.66 -30.34 -2.90
CA THR A 503 7.81 -30.22 -2.01
C THR A 503 7.39 -30.42 -0.55
N SER A 504 8.35 -30.75 0.32
CA SER A 504 8.09 -30.88 1.76
C SER A 504 7.65 -29.54 2.43
N SER A 505 7.84 -28.43 1.74
CA SER A 505 7.53 -27.07 2.22
C SER A 505 6.29 -26.45 1.57
N LEU A 506 5.85 -26.96 0.41
CA LEU A 506 4.71 -26.45 -0.35
C LEU A 506 3.75 -27.60 -0.65
N GLU A 507 2.58 -27.59 -0.03
CA GLU A 507 1.52 -28.55 -0.29
C GLU A 507 0.89 -28.32 -1.66
N ARG A 508 0.31 -29.38 -2.23
CA ARG A 508 -0.41 -29.29 -3.50
C ARG A 508 -1.69 -28.46 -3.33
N LEU A 509 -1.93 -27.53 -4.24
CA LEU A 509 -3.15 -26.72 -4.33
C LEU A 509 -4.11 -27.33 -5.34
N GLU A 510 -4.90 -28.32 -4.94
CA GLU A 510 -5.80 -29.00 -5.87
C GLU A 510 -6.87 -28.08 -6.44
N ALA A 511 -7.45 -27.17 -5.62
CA ALA A 511 -8.45 -26.22 -6.07
C ALA A 511 -7.86 -25.19 -7.04
N ALA A 512 -6.64 -24.69 -6.82
CA ALA A 512 -5.96 -23.78 -7.76
C ALA A 512 -5.63 -24.47 -9.12
N GLU A 513 -5.30 -25.77 -9.11
CA GLU A 513 -5.12 -26.54 -10.35
C GLU A 513 -6.45 -26.67 -11.13
N ASP A 514 -7.56 -26.96 -10.43
CA ASP A 514 -8.90 -27.07 -11.00
C ASP A 514 -9.40 -25.72 -11.49
N GLU A 515 -9.18 -24.63 -10.76
CA GLU A 515 -9.45 -23.25 -11.14
C GLU A 515 -8.74 -22.89 -12.46
N ALA A 516 -7.42 -23.11 -12.51
CA ALA A 516 -6.63 -22.81 -13.71
C ALA A 516 -7.15 -23.57 -14.92
N LYS A 517 -7.49 -24.85 -14.77
CA LYS A 517 -8.04 -25.67 -15.84
C LYS A 517 -9.40 -25.17 -16.32
N GLN A 518 -10.31 -24.83 -15.40
CA GLN A 518 -11.62 -24.32 -15.74
C GLN A 518 -11.52 -23.01 -16.51
N ILE A 519 -10.62 -22.07 -16.09
CA ILE A 519 -10.38 -20.82 -16.79
C ILE A 519 -9.79 -21.07 -18.19
N GLN A 520 -8.87 -22.03 -18.34
CA GLN A 520 -8.33 -22.43 -19.63
C GLN A 520 -9.39 -22.99 -20.57
N ASP A 521 -10.22 -23.91 -20.07
CA ASP A 521 -11.27 -24.56 -20.88
C ASP A 521 -12.35 -23.57 -21.28
N GLN A 522 -12.77 -22.68 -20.40
CA GLN A 522 -13.88 -21.75 -20.63
C GLN A 522 -13.51 -20.54 -21.48
N TYR A 523 -12.31 -19.98 -21.27
CA TYR A 523 -11.88 -18.73 -21.92
C TYR A 523 -10.71 -18.92 -22.89
N HIS A 524 -10.30 -20.15 -23.17
CA HIS A 524 -9.12 -20.48 -23.99
C HIS A 524 -7.84 -19.77 -23.51
N ALA A 525 -7.70 -19.68 -22.19
CA ALA A 525 -6.58 -18.99 -21.56
C ALA A 525 -5.26 -19.71 -21.82
N ALA A 526 -4.18 -18.94 -22.00
CA ALA A 526 -2.83 -19.49 -22.11
C ALA A 526 -2.40 -20.05 -20.75
N SER A 527 -1.97 -21.31 -20.75
CA SER A 527 -1.44 -21.97 -19.56
C SER A 527 0.03 -21.64 -19.39
N ILE A 528 0.40 -21.05 -18.24
CA ILE A 528 1.77 -20.69 -17.88
C ILE A 528 2.15 -21.48 -16.63
N ASP A 529 3.10 -22.39 -16.76
CA ASP A 529 3.66 -23.10 -15.58
C ASP A 529 4.36 -22.09 -14.67
N ALA A 530 4.13 -22.18 -13.36
CA ALA A 530 4.68 -21.25 -12.36
C ALA A 530 6.19 -21.48 -12.18
N ARG A 531 6.97 -21.23 -13.23
CA ARG A 531 8.44 -21.33 -13.27
C ARG A 531 9.07 -20.01 -13.67
N PRO A 532 10.24 -19.68 -13.12
CA PRO A 532 10.93 -18.41 -13.42
C PRO A 532 11.05 -18.11 -14.92
N GLU A 533 11.47 -19.11 -15.71
CA GLU A 533 11.69 -18.97 -17.16
C GLU A 533 10.43 -18.66 -17.97
N LEU A 534 9.24 -18.87 -17.41
CA LEU A 534 7.95 -18.55 -18.05
C LEU A 534 7.27 -17.33 -17.44
N VAL A 535 7.43 -17.13 -16.12
CA VAL A 535 6.75 -16.06 -15.41
C VAL A 535 7.47 -14.72 -15.59
N TYR A 536 8.82 -14.66 -15.59
CA TYR A 536 9.52 -13.41 -15.84
C TYR A 536 9.24 -12.81 -17.23
N PRO A 537 9.28 -13.56 -18.35
CA PRO A 537 8.84 -13.03 -19.63
C PRO A 537 7.40 -12.53 -19.63
N LEU A 538 6.49 -13.23 -18.92
CA LEU A 538 5.09 -12.81 -18.79
C LEU A 538 4.98 -11.43 -18.09
N LEU A 539 5.81 -11.16 -17.09
CA LEU A 539 5.87 -9.87 -16.40
C LEU A 539 6.48 -8.76 -17.30
N GLU A 540 7.16 -9.12 -18.38
CA GLU A 540 7.64 -8.22 -19.44
C GLU A 540 6.66 -8.13 -20.62
N GLY A 541 5.47 -8.74 -20.50
CA GLY A 541 4.41 -8.72 -21.50
C GLY A 541 4.55 -9.77 -22.60
N GLU A 542 5.27 -10.86 -22.35
CA GLU A 542 5.47 -11.97 -23.30
C GLU A 542 5.04 -13.33 -22.68
N PRO A 543 4.02 -14.02 -23.22
CA PRO A 543 3.16 -13.61 -24.32
C PRO A 543 2.23 -12.43 -23.94
N PRO A 544 1.86 -11.59 -24.92
CA PRO A 544 1.00 -10.45 -24.65
C PRO A 544 -0.38 -10.93 -24.18
N SER A 545 -0.76 -10.52 -22.96
CA SER A 545 -2.01 -10.90 -22.32
C SER A 545 -2.74 -9.67 -21.78
N ASP A 546 -4.06 -9.65 -21.88
CA ASP A 546 -4.89 -8.56 -21.38
C ASP A 546 -5.33 -8.80 -19.93
N ILE A 547 -5.34 -10.07 -19.51
CA ILE A 547 -5.61 -10.49 -18.14
C ILE A 547 -4.52 -11.47 -17.70
N LEU A 548 -3.94 -11.21 -16.54
CA LEU A 548 -3.01 -12.11 -15.86
C LEU A 548 -3.70 -12.67 -14.61
N HIS A 549 -3.85 -13.99 -14.57
CA HIS A 549 -4.40 -14.70 -13.44
C HIS A 549 -3.33 -15.55 -12.75
N PHE A 550 -3.17 -15.41 -11.45
CA PHE A 550 -2.21 -16.18 -10.65
C PHE A 550 -2.95 -17.09 -9.68
N ALA A 551 -2.95 -18.39 -9.93
CA ALA A 551 -3.47 -19.45 -9.04
C ALA A 551 -2.28 -20.22 -8.45
N VAL A 552 -1.62 -19.64 -7.44
CA VAL A 552 -0.31 -20.08 -6.95
C VAL A 552 -0.18 -19.89 -5.44
N HIS A 553 0.87 -20.44 -4.85
CA HIS A 553 1.23 -20.12 -3.48
C HIS A 553 1.75 -18.72 -3.31
N GLY A 554 1.47 -18.14 -2.15
CA GLY A 554 2.09 -16.91 -1.69
C GLY A 554 2.56 -17.02 -0.25
N ARG A 555 3.54 -16.25 0.10
CA ARG A 555 4.02 -16.14 1.47
C ARG A 555 4.35 -14.71 1.81
N TYR A 556 3.98 -14.33 3.01
CA TYR A 556 4.45 -13.13 3.65
C TYR A 556 5.41 -13.47 4.80
N ASN A 557 6.52 -12.77 4.86
CA ASN A 557 7.44 -12.83 5.98
C ASN A 557 7.69 -11.40 6.49
N PRO A 558 7.33 -11.08 7.75
CA PRO A 558 7.55 -9.74 8.31
C PRO A 558 9.02 -9.32 8.33
N GLN A 559 9.95 -10.27 8.18
CA GLN A 559 11.39 -10.03 8.14
C GLN A 559 11.91 -9.76 6.71
N GLY A 560 11.04 -9.76 5.69
CA GLY A 560 11.37 -9.45 4.30
C GLY A 560 12.23 -10.51 3.59
N VAL A 561 12.44 -11.67 4.21
CA VAL A 561 13.13 -12.80 3.61
C VAL A 561 12.08 -13.83 3.22
N ASP A 562 12.12 -14.31 1.99
CA ASP A 562 11.19 -15.29 1.42
C ASP A 562 9.72 -14.80 1.35
N GLU A 563 9.50 -13.54 1.03
CA GLU A 563 8.19 -12.95 0.82
C GLU A 563 7.88 -12.84 -0.68
N GLY A 564 6.66 -13.21 -1.11
CA GLY A 564 6.26 -13.04 -2.49
C GLY A 564 5.34 -14.11 -3.04
N ILE A 565 5.25 -14.16 -4.36
CA ILE A 565 4.55 -15.18 -5.15
C ILE A 565 5.49 -16.36 -5.35
N TYR A 566 5.10 -17.53 -4.87
CA TYR A 566 5.93 -18.73 -4.94
C TYR A 566 5.81 -19.43 -6.29
N LEU A 567 6.96 -19.70 -6.87
CA LEU A 567 7.06 -20.51 -8.07
C LEU A 567 7.33 -21.97 -7.69
N VAL A 568 7.07 -22.89 -8.61
CA VAL A 568 7.33 -24.34 -8.40
C VAL A 568 8.82 -24.59 -8.14
N ASP A 569 9.67 -23.86 -8.85
CA ASP A 569 11.12 -23.87 -8.71
C ASP A 569 11.65 -22.45 -8.52
N GLY A 570 12.70 -22.27 -7.74
CA GLY A 570 13.37 -20.99 -7.52
C GLY A 570 12.85 -20.18 -6.33
N PRO A 571 13.38 -18.98 -6.13
CA PRO A 571 12.94 -18.08 -5.08
C PRO A 571 11.57 -17.48 -5.40
N PRO A 572 10.81 -17.02 -4.38
CA PRO A 572 9.57 -16.30 -4.63
C PRO A 572 9.82 -14.99 -5.38
N ILE A 573 8.84 -14.56 -6.16
CA ILE A 573 8.85 -13.25 -6.82
C ILE A 573 8.40 -12.20 -5.80
N ASP A 574 9.30 -11.33 -5.41
CA ASP A 574 9.02 -10.24 -4.48
C ASP A 574 8.56 -8.94 -5.21
N PRO A 575 8.04 -7.93 -4.49
CA PRO A 575 7.63 -6.67 -5.10
C PRO A 575 8.75 -5.91 -5.82
N LEU A 576 10.02 -6.04 -5.41
CA LEU A 576 11.14 -5.37 -6.08
C LEU A 576 11.42 -6.01 -7.44
N GLN A 577 11.31 -7.33 -7.53
CA GLN A 577 11.45 -8.05 -8.80
C GLN A 577 10.32 -7.69 -9.77
N ILE A 578 9.07 -7.59 -9.27
CA ILE A 578 7.93 -7.12 -10.08
C ILE A 578 8.23 -5.71 -10.60
N ARG A 579 8.71 -4.79 -9.75
CA ARG A 579 9.05 -3.41 -10.16
C ARG A 579 10.16 -3.32 -11.21
N GLY A 580 10.95 -4.36 -11.38
CA GLY A 580 11.97 -4.48 -12.43
C GLY A 580 11.41 -4.79 -13.82
N SER A 581 10.11 -5.04 -13.95
CA SER A 581 9.42 -5.45 -15.17
C SER A 581 8.59 -4.31 -15.78
N ASP A 582 7.98 -4.51 -16.96
CA ASP A 582 7.18 -3.50 -17.67
C ASP A 582 5.96 -4.12 -18.37
N LEU A 583 4.78 -3.82 -17.86
CA LEU A 583 3.49 -4.22 -18.44
C LEU A 583 2.78 -3.08 -19.19
N SER A 584 3.40 -1.90 -19.29
CA SER A 584 2.77 -0.68 -19.82
C SER A 584 2.28 -0.81 -21.27
N LYS A 585 2.86 -1.71 -22.06
CA LYS A 585 2.47 -1.95 -23.46
C LYS A 585 1.05 -2.51 -23.62
N ARG A 586 0.60 -3.29 -22.66
CA ARG A 586 -0.73 -3.94 -22.68
C ARG A 586 -1.61 -3.50 -21.53
N SER A 587 -1.01 -3.03 -20.45
CA SER A 587 -1.70 -2.63 -19.22
C SER A 587 -2.74 -3.66 -18.77
N PRO A 588 -2.33 -4.92 -18.50
CA PRO A 588 -3.25 -6.00 -18.19
C PRO A 588 -3.99 -5.76 -16.86
N PHE A 589 -5.17 -6.36 -16.74
CA PHE A 589 -5.79 -6.57 -15.45
C PHE A 589 -5.14 -7.78 -14.75
N VAL A 590 -4.85 -7.69 -13.46
CA VAL A 590 -4.20 -8.75 -12.69
C VAL A 590 -5.14 -9.28 -11.61
N PHE A 591 -5.37 -10.59 -11.59
CA PHE A 591 -6.08 -11.27 -10.52
C PHE A 591 -5.13 -12.18 -9.76
N LEU A 592 -4.86 -11.84 -8.51
CA LEU A 592 -3.99 -12.62 -7.62
C LEU A 592 -4.85 -13.52 -6.74
N ASN A 593 -4.97 -14.78 -7.11
CA ASN A 593 -5.55 -15.82 -6.27
C ASN A 593 -4.43 -16.62 -5.61
N VAL A 594 -3.82 -15.99 -4.61
CA VAL A 594 -2.59 -16.46 -4.00
C VAL A 594 -2.90 -16.99 -2.61
N CYS A 595 -2.94 -18.32 -2.49
CA CYS A 595 -3.21 -19.02 -1.24
C CYS A 595 -1.93 -19.21 -0.44
N GLN A 596 -2.01 -19.18 0.89
CA GLN A 596 -0.82 -19.33 1.73
C GLN A 596 -0.55 -20.77 2.10
N VAL A 597 0.74 -21.09 2.19
CA VAL A 597 1.23 -22.38 2.66
C VAL A 597 1.23 -22.47 4.17
N GLY A 598 0.57 -23.50 4.72
CA GLY A 598 0.77 -24.01 6.08
C GLY A 598 -0.02 -23.27 7.16
N ALA A 599 -0.84 -24.04 7.89
CA ALA A 599 -1.48 -23.59 9.11
C ALA A 599 -0.43 -23.18 10.14
N GLY A 600 -0.36 -21.91 10.49
CA GLY A 600 0.33 -21.44 11.68
C GLY A 600 1.41 -20.38 11.54
N GLN A 601 1.71 -19.83 10.37
CA GLN A 601 2.71 -18.77 10.26
C GLN A 601 2.19 -17.49 9.57
N ASN A 602 2.29 -16.46 10.33
CA ASN A 602 2.22 -15.01 10.14
C ASN A 602 1.95 -14.47 8.73
N LEU A 603 0.83 -13.82 8.65
CA LEU A 603 0.27 -13.17 7.48
C LEU A 603 0.15 -11.70 7.70
N LEU A 604 0.72 -10.95 6.91
CA LEU A 604 0.23 -9.71 6.40
C LEU A 604 1.28 -8.83 5.82
N GLY A 605 0.87 -8.19 4.86
CA GLY A 605 1.32 -6.90 4.58
C GLY A 605 1.92 -6.66 3.23
N ASN A 606 2.33 -7.64 2.46
CA ASN A 606 2.90 -7.28 1.19
C ASN A 606 2.05 -7.62 -0.04
N TYR A 607 0.87 -8.19 0.11
CA TYR A 607 -0.03 -8.27 -1.03
C TYR A 607 -0.48 -6.87 -1.48
N ALA A 608 -0.65 -5.92 -0.53
CA ALA A 608 -0.76 -4.51 -0.89
C ALA A 608 0.50 -4.01 -1.62
N GLY A 609 1.69 -4.39 -1.19
CA GLY A 609 2.95 -4.09 -1.87
C GLY A 609 3.10 -4.78 -3.22
N ILE A 610 2.66 -6.03 -3.36
CA ILE A 610 2.62 -6.77 -4.63
C ILE A 610 1.62 -6.11 -5.59
N ALA A 611 0.40 -5.83 -5.14
CA ALA A 611 -0.60 -5.13 -5.95
C ALA A 611 -0.11 -3.77 -6.43
N GLN A 612 0.52 -2.99 -5.54
CA GLN A 612 1.15 -1.72 -5.92
C GLN A 612 2.29 -1.90 -6.91
N ALA A 613 3.10 -2.95 -6.77
CA ALA A 613 4.18 -3.22 -7.72
C ALA A 613 3.63 -3.49 -9.12
N PHE A 614 2.54 -4.27 -9.25
CA PHE A 614 1.87 -4.47 -10.53
C PHE A 614 1.29 -3.17 -11.11
N LEU A 615 0.65 -2.33 -10.30
CA LEU A 615 0.18 -1.02 -10.77
C LEU A 615 1.32 -0.14 -11.27
N LYS A 616 2.47 -0.15 -10.58
CA LYS A 616 3.65 0.63 -10.95
C LYS A 616 4.24 0.23 -12.30
N ILE A 617 4.20 -1.05 -12.63
CA ILE A 617 4.70 -1.53 -13.92
C ILE A 617 3.64 -1.47 -15.03
N GLY A 618 2.48 -0.86 -14.75
CA GLY A 618 1.49 -0.52 -15.76
C GLY A 618 0.24 -1.41 -15.80
N ALA A 619 -0.05 -2.21 -14.77
CA ALA A 619 -1.31 -2.94 -14.70
C ALA A 619 -2.50 -1.97 -14.63
N SER A 620 -3.60 -2.29 -15.32
CA SER A 620 -4.83 -1.47 -15.35
C SER A 620 -5.66 -1.58 -14.08
N GLY A 621 -5.47 -2.64 -13.32
CA GLY A 621 -6.10 -2.89 -12.04
C GLY A 621 -5.64 -4.22 -11.48
N VAL A 622 -5.70 -4.37 -10.16
CA VAL A 622 -5.28 -5.58 -9.45
C VAL A 622 -6.34 -5.98 -8.44
N VAL A 623 -6.74 -7.23 -8.45
CA VAL A 623 -7.49 -7.86 -7.35
C VAL A 623 -6.54 -8.75 -6.58
N ALA A 624 -6.47 -8.57 -5.28
CA ALA A 624 -5.59 -9.34 -4.41
C ALA A 624 -6.20 -9.55 -3.03
N PRO A 625 -5.99 -10.70 -2.37
CA PRO A 625 -6.40 -10.88 -0.99
C PRO A 625 -5.42 -10.18 -0.05
N LEU A 626 -5.88 -9.65 1.08
CA LEU A 626 -5.02 -9.06 2.12
C LEU A 626 -4.50 -10.07 3.14
N TRP A 627 -5.14 -11.22 3.26
CA TRP A 627 -4.74 -12.29 4.16
C TRP A 627 -5.01 -13.66 3.54
N SER A 628 -4.58 -14.72 4.21
CA SER A 628 -4.76 -16.09 3.75
C SER A 628 -6.22 -16.43 3.51
N ILE A 629 -6.47 -17.07 2.41
CA ILE A 629 -7.80 -17.45 1.93
C ILE A 629 -7.92 -18.97 1.86
N ASP A 630 -9.14 -19.46 2.00
CA ASP A 630 -9.46 -20.86 1.78
C ASP A 630 -9.38 -21.19 0.28
N ASP A 631 -8.64 -22.23 -0.10
CA ASP A 631 -8.33 -22.59 -1.48
C ASP A 631 -9.60 -22.85 -2.31
N LYS A 632 -10.58 -23.59 -1.76
CA LYS A 632 -11.84 -23.91 -2.45
C LYS A 632 -12.76 -22.71 -2.60
N ILE A 633 -12.83 -21.85 -1.59
CA ILE A 633 -13.63 -20.64 -1.64
C ILE A 633 -13.00 -19.67 -2.63
N ALA A 634 -11.66 -19.59 -2.66
CA ALA A 634 -10.91 -18.77 -3.57
C ALA A 634 -11.15 -19.17 -5.04
N GLU A 635 -11.11 -20.48 -5.34
CA GLU A 635 -11.51 -21.01 -6.67
C GLU A 635 -12.92 -20.55 -7.06
N GLN A 636 -13.91 -20.72 -6.17
CA GLN A 636 -15.29 -20.33 -6.45
C GLN A 636 -15.40 -18.82 -6.74
N ILE A 637 -14.76 -17.99 -5.92
CA ILE A 637 -14.74 -16.53 -6.11
C ILE A 637 -14.15 -16.16 -7.47
N ALA A 638 -13.02 -16.73 -7.85
CA ALA A 638 -12.37 -16.42 -9.12
C ALA A 638 -13.22 -16.84 -10.31
N LEU A 639 -13.77 -18.05 -10.30
CA LEU A 639 -14.63 -18.56 -11.37
C LEU A 639 -15.92 -17.74 -11.51
N GLU A 640 -16.54 -17.37 -10.40
CA GLU A 640 -17.74 -16.54 -10.41
C GLU A 640 -17.44 -15.10 -10.83
N PHE A 641 -16.31 -14.54 -10.40
CA PHE A 641 -15.83 -13.24 -10.86
C PHE A 641 -15.71 -13.21 -12.39
N TYR A 642 -15.00 -14.16 -12.99
CA TYR A 642 -14.83 -14.21 -14.45
C TYR A 642 -16.14 -14.46 -15.19
N LYS A 643 -17.01 -15.30 -14.68
CA LYS A 643 -18.33 -15.55 -15.24
C LYS A 643 -19.13 -14.27 -15.44
N TYR A 644 -19.07 -13.34 -14.48
CA TYR A 644 -19.79 -12.06 -14.59
C TYR A 644 -18.97 -10.97 -15.27
N ALA A 645 -17.66 -10.92 -15.06
CA ALA A 645 -16.78 -9.89 -15.63
C ALA A 645 -16.60 -10.05 -17.14
N LEU A 646 -16.57 -11.29 -17.64
CA LEU A 646 -16.24 -11.63 -19.02
C LEU A 646 -17.48 -12.12 -19.82
N GLN A 647 -18.68 -11.66 -19.45
CA GLN A 647 -19.85 -11.95 -20.26
C GLN A 647 -19.65 -11.34 -21.67
N PRO A 648 -19.77 -12.14 -22.74
CA PRO A 648 -19.72 -11.58 -24.09
C PRO A 648 -20.86 -10.56 -24.22
N ALA A 649 -20.54 -9.39 -24.76
CA ALA A 649 -21.58 -8.51 -25.25
C ALA A 649 -22.36 -9.30 -26.30
N GLU A 650 -23.56 -9.79 -25.99
CA GLU A 650 -24.41 -10.49 -26.97
C GLU A 650 -24.55 -9.54 -28.13
N GLU A 651 -24.26 -10.03 -29.34
CA GLU A 651 -24.53 -9.32 -30.58
C GLU A 651 -26.03 -9.02 -30.62
N ALA A 652 -26.39 -7.80 -30.21
CA ALA A 652 -27.78 -7.38 -30.19
C ALA A 652 -28.29 -7.32 -31.63
N ASP A 653 -29.20 -8.23 -31.98
CA ASP A 653 -30.04 -8.09 -33.14
C ASP A 653 -30.76 -6.72 -33.10
N GLY A 654 -30.11 -5.71 -33.66
CA GLY A 654 -30.75 -4.52 -34.21
C GLY A 654 -31.41 -3.49 -33.32
N LYS A 655 -31.24 -3.50 -31.96
CA LYS A 655 -31.67 -2.41 -31.09
C LYS A 655 -30.54 -1.98 -30.16
N ALA A 656 -29.74 -1.06 -30.65
CA ALA A 656 -28.82 -0.30 -29.81
C ALA A 656 -29.65 0.51 -28.78
N GLY A 657 -29.64 0.13 -27.52
CA GLY A 657 -30.24 0.96 -26.48
C GLY A 657 -30.60 0.32 -25.16
N ASP A 658 -30.66 -1.00 -24.99
CA ASP A 658 -31.26 -1.61 -23.79
C ASP A 658 -30.45 -2.80 -23.20
N GLN A 659 -29.18 -2.95 -23.53
CA GLN A 659 -28.34 -3.97 -22.87
C GLN A 659 -27.76 -3.41 -21.59
N PRO A 660 -27.90 -4.12 -20.45
CA PRO A 660 -27.26 -3.69 -19.23
C PRO A 660 -25.73 -3.72 -19.40
N GLU A 661 -25.07 -2.61 -19.06
CA GLU A 661 -23.62 -2.54 -19.06
C GLU A 661 -23.02 -3.65 -18.15
N PRO A 662 -21.90 -4.29 -18.55
CA PRO A 662 -21.27 -5.28 -17.68
C PRO A 662 -20.92 -4.67 -16.32
N PRO A 663 -20.99 -5.46 -15.23
CA PRO A 663 -20.68 -4.95 -13.90
C PRO A 663 -19.23 -4.46 -13.82
N THR A 664 -18.96 -3.49 -12.94
CA THR A 664 -17.59 -3.07 -12.66
C THR A 664 -16.87 -4.09 -11.78
N VAL A 665 -15.53 -4.09 -11.81
CA VAL A 665 -14.72 -4.94 -10.92
C VAL A 665 -15.06 -4.67 -9.45
N ALA A 666 -15.26 -3.40 -9.07
CA ALA A 666 -15.65 -3.03 -7.71
C ALA A 666 -17.04 -3.56 -7.33
N ASP A 667 -18.02 -3.53 -8.26
CA ASP A 667 -19.37 -4.09 -8.01
C ASP A 667 -19.31 -5.61 -7.85
N LEU A 668 -18.50 -6.31 -8.64
CA LEU A 668 -18.29 -7.76 -8.49
C LEU A 668 -17.73 -8.10 -7.12
N LEU A 669 -16.69 -7.40 -6.66
CA LEU A 669 -16.13 -7.64 -5.33
C LEU A 669 -17.09 -7.25 -4.20
N ARG A 670 -17.90 -6.20 -4.37
CA ARG A 670 -18.97 -5.89 -3.42
C ARG A 670 -19.95 -7.04 -3.31
N ARG A 671 -20.35 -7.64 -4.42
CA ARG A 671 -21.25 -8.83 -4.44
C ARG A 671 -20.62 -10.02 -3.74
N VAL A 672 -19.35 -10.34 -4.07
CA VAL A 672 -18.60 -11.40 -3.38
C VAL A 672 -18.62 -11.20 -1.85
N ARG A 673 -18.40 -9.98 -1.37
CA ARG A 673 -18.45 -9.67 0.07
C ARG A 673 -19.88 -9.72 0.64
N ALA A 674 -20.91 -9.52 -0.18
CA ALA A 674 -22.30 -9.58 0.23
C ALA A 674 -22.83 -11.02 0.35
N GLU A 675 -22.29 -11.97 -0.40
CA GLU A 675 -22.75 -13.38 -0.42
C GLU A 675 -22.51 -14.12 0.90
N VAL A 676 -21.66 -13.60 1.77
CA VAL A 676 -21.40 -14.14 3.12
C VAL A 676 -22.68 -14.37 3.94
N VAL A 677 -23.79 -13.69 3.62
CA VAL A 677 -25.05 -13.74 4.41
C VAL A 677 -26.07 -14.74 3.86
N GLU A 678 -26.07 -15.05 2.57
CA GLU A 678 -27.20 -15.77 1.94
C GLU A 678 -27.18 -17.29 2.17
N ASN A 679 -26.03 -17.91 2.37
CA ASN A 679 -25.95 -19.37 2.29
C ASN A 679 -26.09 -20.12 3.62
N GLY A 680 -26.18 -19.48 4.78
CA GLY A 680 -26.50 -20.13 6.08
C GLY A 680 -25.64 -21.35 6.45
N GLU A 681 -24.77 -21.80 5.58
CA GLU A 681 -23.75 -22.81 5.80
C GLU A 681 -22.47 -22.16 6.33
N GLU A 682 -21.69 -22.92 7.06
CA GLU A 682 -20.45 -22.50 7.73
C GLU A 682 -19.38 -22.01 6.73
N VAL A 683 -19.64 -20.92 6.02
CA VAL A 683 -18.70 -20.29 5.11
C VAL A 683 -17.70 -19.49 5.94
N HIS A 684 -16.43 -19.63 5.66
CA HIS A 684 -15.40 -18.79 6.26
C HIS A 684 -15.54 -17.35 5.73
N GLU A 685 -16.38 -16.56 6.37
CA GLU A 685 -16.63 -15.14 6.05
C GLU A 685 -15.35 -14.36 5.76
N SER A 686 -14.24 -14.76 6.41
CA SER A 686 -12.94 -14.13 6.23
C SER A 686 -12.42 -14.17 4.80
N THR A 687 -12.60 -15.26 4.03
CA THR A 687 -12.10 -15.36 2.65
C THR A 687 -12.79 -14.37 1.73
N HIS A 688 -14.11 -14.24 1.80
CA HIS A 688 -14.88 -13.28 0.97
C HIS A 688 -14.50 -11.83 1.23
N LEU A 689 -14.19 -11.50 2.50
CA LEU A 689 -13.80 -10.14 2.90
C LEU A 689 -12.32 -9.83 2.65
N ALA A 690 -11.51 -10.83 2.31
CA ALA A 690 -10.07 -10.66 2.11
C ALA A 690 -9.71 -9.86 0.85
N TYR A 691 -10.48 -10.01 -0.22
CA TYR A 691 -10.14 -9.44 -1.51
C TYR A 691 -10.28 -7.92 -1.53
N GLN A 692 -9.26 -7.27 -2.07
CA GLN A 692 -9.20 -5.83 -2.31
C GLN A 692 -9.05 -5.56 -3.79
N PHE A 693 -9.61 -4.45 -4.25
CA PHE A 693 -9.46 -3.97 -5.61
C PHE A 693 -8.61 -2.72 -5.66
N TYR A 694 -7.50 -2.80 -6.36
CA TYR A 694 -6.63 -1.68 -6.68
C TYR A 694 -6.87 -1.28 -8.13
N GLY A 695 -7.61 -0.18 -8.34
CA GLY A 695 -8.06 0.32 -9.62
C GLY A 695 -9.19 1.33 -9.47
N HIS A 696 -9.68 1.89 -10.58
CA HIS A 696 -10.81 2.80 -10.54
C HIS A 696 -12.12 2.03 -10.28
N PRO A 697 -13.03 2.49 -9.38
CA PRO A 697 -14.26 1.75 -9.05
C PRO A 697 -15.17 1.52 -10.26
N SER A 698 -15.05 2.35 -11.31
CA SER A 698 -15.79 2.17 -12.56
C SER A 698 -15.10 1.25 -13.57
N LEU A 699 -13.97 0.59 -13.24
CA LEU A 699 -13.28 -0.30 -14.19
C LEU A 699 -14.20 -1.46 -14.61
N ARG A 700 -14.37 -1.61 -15.93
CA ARG A 700 -15.10 -2.71 -16.58
C ARG A 700 -14.16 -3.51 -17.47
N LEU A 701 -14.35 -4.83 -17.49
CA LEU A 701 -13.65 -5.73 -18.41
C LEU A 701 -14.59 -6.06 -19.57
N SER A 702 -14.28 -5.52 -20.75
CA SER A 702 -15.05 -5.81 -21.97
C SER A 702 -14.41 -6.99 -22.71
N TRP A 703 -15.06 -8.16 -22.62
CA TRP A 703 -14.54 -9.39 -23.20
C TRP A 703 -14.91 -9.52 -24.70
N LYS A 704 -13.90 -9.62 -25.54
CA LYS A 704 -14.04 -9.96 -26.96
C LYS A 704 -12.99 -11.02 -27.28
N PRO A 705 -13.35 -12.31 -27.20
CA PRO A 705 -12.39 -13.38 -27.48
C PRO A 705 -11.77 -13.19 -28.88
N ALA A 706 -10.45 -13.36 -28.96
CA ALA A 706 -9.78 -13.39 -30.25
C ALA A 706 -10.46 -14.47 -31.12
N ALA A 707 -10.88 -14.12 -32.31
CA ALA A 707 -11.45 -15.11 -33.24
C ALA A 707 -10.47 -16.28 -33.32
N ALA A 708 -10.94 -17.50 -33.07
CA ALA A 708 -10.10 -18.68 -33.16
C ALA A 708 -9.38 -18.62 -34.51
N ALA A 709 -8.05 -18.50 -34.51
CA ALA A 709 -7.26 -18.51 -35.73
C ALA A 709 -7.63 -19.81 -36.44
N GLY A 710 -8.39 -19.69 -37.54
CA GLY A 710 -8.88 -20.82 -38.30
C GLY A 710 -7.71 -21.76 -38.55
N GLY A 711 -7.82 -22.98 -38.03
CA GLY A 711 -6.84 -24.02 -38.27
C GLY A 711 -6.67 -24.24 -39.77
N PRO A 712 -5.49 -24.73 -40.19
CA PRO A 712 -5.13 -24.91 -41.55
C PRO A 712 -6.05 -25.91 -42.29
#